data_f836efbc1639e507ec97c704fb1fa107
#
_entry.id   f836efbc1639e507ec97c704fb1fa107
#
_cell.length_a   1.000
_cell.length_b   1.000
_cell.length_c   1.000
_cell.angle_alpha   90.00
_cell.angle_beta   90.00
_cell.angle_gamma   90.00
#
_symmetry.space_group_name_H-M   'P 1'
#
loop_
_entity.id
_entity.type
_entity.pdbx_description
1 polymer ?
#
loop_
_entity_poly.entity_id
_entity_poly.type
_entity_poly.pdbx_seq_one_letter_code
_entity_poly.pdbx_strand_id
1 'polypeptide(L)'
;MKIDSLPLPISLRTKYSALGITELYPPQAECVDAGLFERKNLLVAIPTASGKTLVAEMAMQKEISDGGKCLYIVPLKALAAEKYEDFSGKEIKVGIATGDPDQRDEYLGRYDIIVATSEKTDSLLRNRSEWLKRVSLLVVDEIHLIGDPSRGATLEMVIAKLRYQNPSMQIIGLSATMGNPEELAKWLDARLITSEWRPVDLREGVYHNGAIHFHGTERIVPTPKKDDDLNLLLDTVEEGGQCLVFVSSRRSAEAYAKRAAAVLKKKSADLDGYAERIAKADTTPSGKVLANAVKNGAAFHHAGLPRPAREAVEEGFRKGDIQVIASTPTLAAGLNLPARRVIIRDYQRYEAGVGMSTIPVMEYRQMAGRAGRPRLDPYGEAVLIAKDRGAVDRLFEEFIDAPAENISSQCQKENELRNHLLALIATGFASTRSEVEGFMEKSFYASQKATHRRLDRNIGKALEYLVQSGMITEEADGSMWGTQFGVLASRLYLDPETASMLREMLEKQETFSTFGMLHLLCMTPDMFRFYLKASDERLVDQVFSERGDELWCEELSEEFFAAVKTALVAEAWCEEVPEEIICENFGVGAGDIHAVVENLRWLMHAAGRIAHEFAPRFDADVRDLEIRIENGVKAELLPLISLRGIGRIRARRLFDRGITTPEELLVADTRDVVAILGNVLAKNVLEQAAKKTGKTMEIAELPEEKNETVPATASEEAKPQKTLFDFGE
;
A
#
# COMPACT_ATOMS: atom_id res chain seq x y z
N MET A 1 24.17 2.75 -28.24
CA MET A 1 25.41 2.27 -27.57
C MET A 1 25.31 0.76 -27.42
N LYS A 2 26.36 -0.02 -27.83
CA LYS A 2 26.32 -1.50 -27.75
C LYS A 2 26.61 -1.99 -26.32
N ILE A 3 25.89 -3.01 -25.89
CA ILE A 3 26.07 -3.62 -24.55
C ILE A 3 27.49 -4.16 -24.36
N ASP A 4 28.10 -4.74 -25.40
CA ASP A 4 29.45 -5.30 -25.32
C ASP A 4 30.54 -4.26 -25.02
N SER A 5 30.28 -2.97 -25.30
CA SER A 5 31.23 -1.87 -25.00
C SER A 5 31.14 -1.34 -23.59
N LEU A 6 30.16 -1.79 -22.79
CA LEU A 6 29.95 -1.30 -21.44
C LEU A 6 30.92 -1.93 -20.42
N PRO A 7 31.33 -1.20 -19.37
CA PRO A 7 32.21 -1.71 -18.32
C PRO A 7 31.44 -2.61 -17.33
N LEU A 8 30.71 -3.58 -17.86
CA LEU A 8 29.93 -4.55 -17.11
C LEU A 8 30.62 -5.93 -17.07
N PRO A 9 30.36 -6.76 -16.05
CA PRO A 9 30.82 -8.14 -16.02
C PRO A 9 30.43 -8.93 -17.28
N ILE A 10 31.28 -9.83 -17.74
CA ILE A 10 31.02 -10.63 -18.97
C ILE A 10 29.75 -11.45 -18.82
N SER A 11 29.52 -12.05 -17.63
CA SER A 11 28.29 -12.81 -17.33
C SER A 11 27.02 -12.01 -17.56
N LEU A 12 27.02 -10.71 -17.18
CA LEU A 12 25.89 -9.83 -17.37
C LEU A 12 25.68 -9.44 -18.85
N ARG A 13 26.77 -9.10 -19.56
CA ARG A 13 26.68 -8.83 -21.01
C ARG A 13 26.14 -10.04 -21.78
N THR A 14 26.57 -11.25 -21.42
CA THR A 14 26.04 -12.49 -21.99
C THR A 14 24.55 -12.70 -21.66
N LYS A 15 24.13 -12.40 -20.40
CA LYS A 15 22.71 -12.44 -19.99
C LYS A 15 21.87 -11.50 -20.85
N TYR A 16 22.31 -10.26 -21.03
CA TYR A 16 21.57 -9.28 -21.84
C TYR A 16 21.49 -9.67 -23.31
N SER A 17 22.60 -10.17 -23.89
CA SER A 17 22.62 -10.68 -25.26
C SER A 17 21.67 -11.86 -25.45
N ALA A 18 21.60 -12.79 -24.50
CA ALA A 18 20.65 -13.91 -24.51
C ALA A 18 19.18 -13.46 -24.43
N LEU A 19 18.90 -12.34 -23.74
CA LEU A 19 17.59 -11.69 -23.70
C LEU A 19 17.28 -10.84 -24.95
N GLY A 20 18.21 -10.81 -25.94
CA GLY A 20 18.07 -10.02 -27.15
C GLY A 20 18.28 -8.51 -26.93
N ILE A 21 18.91 -8.11 -25.82
CA ILE A 21 19.31 -6.74 -25.53
C ILE A 21 20.76 -6.60 -26.00
N THR A 22 20.95 -6.13 -27.23
CA THR A 22 22.28 -5.95 -27.84
C THR A 22 22.73 -4.49 -27.84
N GLU A 23 21.76 -3.57 -27.81
CA GLU A 23 21.97 -2.12 -27.80
C GLU A 23 21.07 -1.45 -26.78
N LEU A 24 21.58 -0.39 -26.16
CA LEU A 24 20.82 0.46 -25.27
C LEU A 24 19.85 1.36 -26.05
N TYR A 25 18.69 1.60 -25.49
CA TYR A 25 17.80 2.66 -25.93
C TYR A 25 18.45 4.04 -25.76
N PRO A 26 18.05 5.05 -26.57
CA PRO A 26 18.66 6.38 -26.49
C PRO A 26 18.76 6.96 -25.09
N PRO A 27 17.69 6.99 -24.26
CA PRO A 27 17.80 7.55 -22.90
C PRO A 27 18.66 6.69 -21.95
N GLN A 28 18.78 5.39 -22.19
CA GLN A 28 19.68 4.53 -21.42
C GLN A 28 21.15 4.82 -21.75
N ALA A 29 21.46 5.04 -23.04
CA ALA A 29 22.80 5.44 -23.48
C ALA A 29 23.18 6.81 -22.90
N GLU A 30 22.24 7.76 -22.87
CA GLU A 30 22.42 9.07 -22.24
C GLU A 30 22.75 8.97 -20.73
N CYS A 31 22.14 8.03 -20.00
CA CYS A 31 22.48 7.76 -18.61
C CYS A 31 23.95 7.31 -18.46
N VAL A 32 24.44 6.47 -19.38
CA VAL A 32 25.85 6.06 -19.39
C VAL A 32 26.77 7.25 -19.66
N ASP A 33 26.47 8.05 -20.68
CA ASP A 33 27.25 9.25 -21.02
C ASP A 33 27.20 10.31 -19.92
N ALA A 34 26.13 10.32 -19.13
CA ALA A 34 25.99 11.19 -17.94
C ALA A 34 26.77 10.72 -16.72
N GLY A 35 27.44 9.59 -16.79
CA GLY A 35 28.32 9.12 -15.72
C GLY A 35 27.70 8.08 -14.78
N LEU A 36 26.84 7.22 -15.31
CA LEU A 36 26.23 6.10 -14.59
C LEU A 36 27.29 5.23 -13.89
N PHE A 37 28.37 4.91 -14.60
CA PHE A 37 29.45 4.05 -14.11
C PHE A 37 30.59 4.82 -13.40
N GLU A 38 30.59 6.14 -13.46
CA GLU A 38 31.48 7.04 -12.73
C GLU A 38 30.91 7.50 -11.38
N ARG A 39 29.86 6.81 -10.92
CA ARG A 39 29.20 7.07 -9.63
C ARG A 39 28.60 8.48 -9.51
N LYS A 40 28.20 9.08 -10.64
CA LYS A 40 27.45 10.35 -10.61
C LYS A 40 26.01 10.09 -10.22
N ASN A 41 25.43 10.98 -9.42
CA ASN A 41 24.00 10.93 -9.16
C ASN A 41 23.22 11.23 -10.45
N LEU A 42 22.14 10.47 -10.67
CA LEU A 42 21.27 10.64 -11.84
C LEU A 42 19.82 10.74 -11.39
N LEU A 43 19.07 11.64 -12.03
CA LEU A 43 17.62 11.64 -12.01
C LEU A 43 17.13 11.30 -13.42
N VAL A 44 16.52 10.13 -13.55
CA VAL A 44 16.05 9.58 -14.82
C VAL A 44 14.54 9.76 -14.90
N ALA A 45 14.10 10.87 -15.46
CA ALA A 45 12.70 11.27 -15.60
C ALA A 45 12.22 11.02 -17.04
N ILE A 46 11.95 9.75 -17.36
CA ILE A 46 11.58 9.30 -18.71
C ILE A 46 10.28 8.48 -18.66
N PRO A 47 9.55 8.35 -19.80
CA PRO A 47 8.28 7.65 -19.85
C PRO A 47 8.36 6.20 -19.32
N THR A 48 7.22 5.66 -18.92
CA THR A 48 7.08 4.23 -18.59
C THR A 48 7.42 3.38 -19.83
N ALA A 49 7.94 2.17 -19.62
CA ALA A 49 8.43 1.26 -20.67
C ALA A 49 9.71 1.68 -21.42
N SER A 50 10.34 2.82 -21.11
CA SER A 50 11.63 3.23 -21.70
C SER A 50 12.84 2.52 -21.06
N GLY A 51 12.62 1.55 -20.18
CA GLY A 51 13.66 0.68 -19.63
C GLY A 51 14.45 1.30 -18.47
N LYS A 52 13.83 2.12 -17.62
CA LYS A 52 14.44 2.67 -16.39
C LYS A 52 15.09 1.61 -15.49
N THR A 53 14.40 0.48 -15.30
CA THR A 53 14.90 -0.61 -14.45
C THR A 53 16.24 -1.18 -14.94
N LEU A 54 16.47 -1.24 -16.26
CA LEU A 54 17.75 -1.71 -16.81
C LEU A 54 18.91 -0.76 -16.45
N VAL A 55 18.67 0.56 -16.42
CA VAL A 55 19.68 1.54 -15.97
C VAL A 55 20.09 1.28 -14.53
N ALA A 56 19.11 1.08 -13.65
CA ALA A 56 19.38 0.75 -12.25
C ALA A 56 20.09 -0.61 -12.11
N GLU A 57 19.66 -1.65 -12.84
CA GLU A 57 20.29 -2.97 -12.82
C GLU A 57 21.77 -2.88 -13.24
N MET A 58 22.08 -2.16 -14.34
CA MET A 58 23.46 -1.97 -14.79
C MET A 58 24.33 -1.28 -13.71
N ALA A 59 23.82 -0.24 -13.08
CA ALA A 59 24.54 0.46 -12.01
C ALA A 59 24.78 -0.43 -10.80
N MET A 60 23.75 -1.14 -10.33
CA MET A 60 23.85 -2.06 -9.20
C MET A 60 24.85 -3.20 -9.48
N GLN A 61 24.82 -3.79 -10.65
CA GLN A 61 25.72 -4.86 -11.05
C GLN A 61 27.19 -4.39 -11.09
N LYS A 62 27.41 -3.18 -11.60
CA LYS A 62 28.74 -2.55 -11.59
C LYS A 62 29.20 -2.30 -10.16
N GLU A 63 28.34 -1.71 -9.32
CA GLU A 63 28.67 -1.41 -7.93
C GLU A 63 29.01 -2.66 -7.11
N ILE A 64 28.24 -3.75 -7.32
CA ILE A 64 28.52 -5.04 -6.67
C ILE A 64 29.84 -5.63 -7.14
N SER A 65 30.16 -5.53 -8.44
CA SER A 65 31.44 -6.00 -8.98
C SER A 65 32.65 -5.26 -8.37
N ASP A 66 32.44 -4.04 -7.91
CA ASP A 66 33.42 -3.22 -7.22
C ASP A 66 33.41 -3.44 -5.69
N GLY A 67 32.58 -4.35 -5.19
CA GLY A 67 32.48 -4.70 -3.76
C GLY A 67 31.52 -3.80 -2.96
N GLY A 68 30.71 -3.00 -3.62
CA GLY A 68 29.71 -2.13 -3.00
C GLY A 68 28.43 -2.86 -2.59
N LYS A 69 27.53 -2.13 -1.94
CA LYS A 69 26.23 -2.58 -1.46
C LYS A 69 25.13 -1.67 -1.97
N CYS A 70 24.03 -2.28 -2.48
CA CYS A 70 22.94 -1.56 -3.10
C CYS A 70 21.66 -1.63 -2.25
N LEU A 71 20.97 -0.48 -2.12
CA LEU A 71 19.63 -0.38 -1.59
C LEU A 71 18.69 0.10 -2.71
N TYR A 72 17.63 -0.67 -2.97
CA TYR A 72 16.62 -0.36 -3.97
C TYR A 72 15.30 -0.07 -3.26
N ILE A 73 14.86 1.19 -3.26
CA ILE A 73 13.61 1.62 -2.62
C ILE A 73 12.49 1.59 -3.64
N VAL A 74 11.38 0.96 -3.25
CA VAL A 74 10.14 0.88 -4.03
C VAL A 74 8.94 1.38 -3.22
N PRO A 75 7.89 1.88 -3.89
CA PRO A 75 6.73 2.43 -3.18
C PRO A 75 5.80 1.36 -2.59
N LEU A 76 5.80 0.14 -3.12
CA LEU A 76 4.81 -0.88 -2.78
C LEU A 76 5.45 -2.24 -2.50
N LYS A 77 4.90 -2.99 -1.53
CA LYS A 77 5.34 -4.37 -1.21
C LYS A 77 5.27 -5.31 -2.43
N ALA A 78 4.25 -5.16 -3.28
CA ALA A 78 4.11 -5.96 -4.49
C ALA A 78 5.27 -5.71 -5.46
N LEU A 79 5.68 -4.44 -5.65
CA LEU A 79 6.84 -4.08 -6.45
C LEU A 79 8.14 -4.61 -5.85
N ALA A 80 8.25 -4.61 -4.51
CA ALA A 80 9.42 -5.18 -3.86
C ALA A 80 9.59 -6.67 -4.18
N ALA A 81 8.49 -7.43 -4.19
CA ALA A 81 8.52 -8.85 -4.57
C ALA A 81 8.89 -9.04 -6.04
N GLU A 82 8.34 -8.23 -6.96
CA GLU A 82 8.71 -8.25 -8.39
C GLU A 82 10.20 -7.96 -8.58
N LYS A 83 10.71 -6.88 -7.96
CA LYS A 83 12.12 -6.51 -8.08
C LYS A 83 13.06 -7.50 -7.40
N TYR A 84 12.62 -8.13 -6.32
CA TYR A 84 13.36 -9.24 -5.72
C TYR A 84 13.50 -10.40 -6.71
N GLU A 85 12.44 -10.78 -7.41
CA GLU A 85 12.49 -11.84 -8.45
C GLU A 85 13.33 -11.41 -9.65
N ASP A 86 13.16 -10.17 -10.14
CA ASP A 86 13.91 -9.63 -11.29
C ASP A 86 15.43 -9.65 -11.07
N PHE A 87 15.89 -9.29 -9.87
CA PHE A 87 17.30 -9.17 -9.53
C PHE A 87 17.90 -10.47 -8.99
N SER A 88 17.07 -11.43 -8.56
CA SER A 88 17.54 -12.69 -8.00
C SER A 88 18.26 -13.53 -9.06
N GLY A 89 19.43 -14.05 -8.72
CA GLY A 89 20.25 -14.88 -9.61
C GLY A 89 21.26 -15.72 -8.82
N LYS A 90 22.04 -16.56 -9.53
CA LYS A 90 22.98 -17.49 -8.88
C LYS A 90 24.21 -16.79 -8.27
N GLU A 91 24.57 -15.59 -8.75
CA GLU A 91 25.82 -14.91 -8.40
C GLU A 91 25.62 -13.75 -7.42
N ILE A 92 24.38 -13.24 -7.24
CA ILE A 92 24.06 -12.08 -6.42
C ILE A 92 23.09 -12.46 -5.31
N LYS A 93 23.40 -12.06 -4.12
CA LYS A 93 22.52 -12.25 -2.96
C LYS A 93 21.55 -11.06 -2.86
N VAL A 94 20.28 -11.30 -3.12
CA VAL A 94 19.23 -10.32 -3.01
C VAL A 94 18.43 -10.56 -1.74
N GLY A 95 18.17 -9.52 -0.97
CA GLY A 95 17.30 -9.52 0.20
C GLY A 95 16.06 -8.66 -0.05
N ILE A 96 14.95 -9.00 0.60
CA ILE A 96 13.72 -8.20 0.59
C ILE A 96 13.41 -7.73 2.00
N ALA A 97 13.01 -6.47 2.15
CA ALA A 97 12.69 -5.83 3.42
C ALA A 97 11.36 -5.07 3.30
N THR A 98 10.26 -5.73 3.63
CA THR A 98 8.89 -5.18 3.54
C THR A 98 8.03 -5.51 4.76
N GLY A 99 8.61 -6.13 5.80
CA GLY A 99 7.91 -6.64 6.99
C GLY A 99 7.78 -5.63 8.12
N ASP A 100 7.66 -6.18 9.34
CA ASP A 100 7.43 -5.51 10.60
C ASP A 100 8.40 -4.32 10.84
N PRO A 101 7.90 -3.14 11.23
CA PRO A 101 8.73 -1.99 11.56
C PRO A 101 9.64 -2.20 12.78
N ASP A 102 9.29 -3.04 13.74
CA ASP A 102 10.02 -3.14 15.01
C ASP A 102 11.32 -3.96 14.97
N GLN A 103 11.65 -4.60 13.84
CA GLN A 103 12.83 -5.45 13.72
C GLN A 103 14.04 -4.71 13.13
N ARG A 104 15.21 -4.87 13.76
CA ARG A 104 16.48 -4.30 13.29
C ARG A 104 17.00 -4.94 12.01
N ASP A 105 16.58 -6.17 11.73
CA ASP A 105 16.94 -6.92 10.52
C ASP A 105 18.44 -6.83 10.13
N GLU A 106 19.34 -6.98 11.11
CA GLU A 106 20.79 -6.91 10.88
C GLU A 106 21.28 -8.00 9.91
N TYR A 107 20.52 -9.09 9.78
CA TYR A 107 20.79 -10.16 8.81
C TYR A 107 20.76 -9.66 7.35
N LEU A 108 20.03 -8.57 7.07
CA LEU A 108 19.98 -7.96 5.74
C LEU A 108 21.35 -7.47 5.26
N GLY A 109 22.24 -7.15 6.21
CA GLY A 109 23.61 -6.75 5.90
C GLY A 109 24.44 -7.79 5.14
N ARG A 110 23.99 -9.06 5.03
CA ARG A 110 24.67 -10.14 4.27
C ARG A 110 24.36 -10.16 2.77
N TYR A 111 23.33 -9.39 2.34
CA TYR A 111 22.92 -9.32 0.94
C TYR A 111 23.64 -8.19 0.20
N ASP A 112 23.82 -8.38 -1.11
CA ASP A 112 24.45 -7.43 -2.01
C ASP A 112 23.46 -6.35 -2.46
N ILE A 113 22.22 -6.76 -2.78
CA ILE A 113 21.09 -5.89 -3.06
C ILE A 113 20.02 -6.10 -2.00
N ILE A 114 19.51 -5.02 -1.41
CA ILE A 114 18.35 -5.05 -0.54
C ILE A 114 17.24 -4.26 -1.24
N VAL A 115 16.10 -4.91 -1.51
CA VAL A 115 14.89 -4.27 -2.01
C VAL A 115 13.99 -3.98 -0.83
N ALA A 116 13.62 -2.72 -0.62
CA ALA A 116 12.86 -2.29 0.54
C ALA A 116 11.78 -1.26 0.19
N THR A 117 10.76 -1.12 1.03
CA THR A 117 9.86 0.05 0.96
C THR A 117 10.47 1.23 1.72
N SER A 118 9.97 2.45 1.43
CA SER A 118 10.39 3.68 2.14
C SER A 118 10.11 3.58 3.63
N GLU A 119 8.96 3.07 4.02
CA GLU A 119 8.53 2.91 5.41
C GLU A 119 9.46 1.94 6.16
N LYS A 120 9.77 0.79 5.55
CA LYS A 120 10.69 -0.18 6.16
C LYS A 120 12.11 0.37 6.25
N THR A 121 12.55 1.14 5.25
CA THR A 121 13.86 1.80 5.29
C THR A 121 13.92 2.85 6.40
N ASP A 122 12.86 3.65 6.60
CA ASP A 122 12.78 4.58 7.73
C ASP A 122 12.81 3.85 9.08
N SER A 123 12.10 2.72 9.19
CA SER A 123 12.15 1.86 10.38
C SER A 123 13.57 1.37 10.68
N LEU A 124 14.27 0.86 9.67
CA LEU A 124 15.66 0.41 9.82
C LEU A 124 16.60 1.55 10.25
N LEU A 125 16.38 2.77 9.74
CA LEU A 125 17.09 3.97 10.16
C LEU A 125 16.78 4.35 11.62
N ARG A 126 15.49 4.33 12.02
CA ARG A 126 15.07 4.59 13.42
C ARG A 126 15.62 3.54 14.38
N ASN A 127 15.75 2.31 13.96
CA ASN A 127 16.34 1.22 14.72
C ASN A 127 17.87 1.16 14.66
N ARG A 128 18.52 2.11 13.97
CA ARG A 128 19.98 2.25 13.83
C ARG A 128 20.65 0.98 13.27
N SER A 129 20.08 0.38 12.22
CA SER A 129 20.68 -0.76 11.54
C SER A 129 22.03 -0.41 10.94
N GLU A 130 23.12 -1.01 11.44
CA GLU A 130 24.51 -0.65 11.12
C GLU A 130 24.89 -0.90 9.66
N TRP A 131 24.25 -1.87 8.99
CA TRP A 131 24.56 -2.19 7.60
C TRP A 131 24.18 -1.07 6.63
N LEU A 132 23.22 -0.18 6.98
CA LEU A 132 22.83 0.96 6.15
C LEU A 132 23.99 1.93 5.90
N LYS A 133 24.92 2.04 6.84
CA LYS A 133 26.13 2.85 6.68
C LYS A 133 27.08 2.37 5.59
N ARG A 134 26.91 1.11 5.14
CA ARG A 134 27.71 0.49 4.08
C ARG A 134 27.06 0.53 2.70
N VAL A 135 25.87 1.11 2.59
CA VAL A 135 25.18 1.28 1.30
C VAL A 135 25.95 2.30 0.48
N SER A 136 26.42 1.91 -0.68
CA SER A 136 27.21 2.73 -1.59
C SER A 136 26.46 3.17 -2.85
N LEU A 137 25.32 2.51 -3.15
CA LEU A 137 24.38 2.89 -4.19
C LEU A 137 22.95 2.84 -3.66
N LEU A 138 22.23 3.94 -3.77
CA LEU A 138 20.80 4.06 -3.53
C LEU A 138 20.06 4.22 -4.86
N VAL A 139 19.16 3.29 -5.15
CA VAL A 139 18.18 3.45 -6.22
C VAL A 139 16.82 3.75 -5.60
N VAL A 140 16.16 4.79 -6.07
CA VAL A 140 14.81 5.17 -5.64
C VAL A 140 13.88 5.07 -6.83
N ASP A 141 13.05 4.01 -6.83
CA ASP A 141 12.05 3.83 -7.89
C ASP A 141 10.82 4.69 -7.60
N GLU A 142 10.22 5.23 -8.66
CA GLU A 142 9.09 6.15 -8.61
C GLU A 142 9.33 7.33 -7.63
N ILE A 143 10.53 7.95 -7.70
CA ILE A 143 10.94 9.02 -6.76
C ILE A 143 10.00 10.24 -6.76
N HIS A 144 9.18 10.43 -7.80
CA HIS A 144 8.15 11.46 -7.84
C HIS A 144 7.10 11.33 -6.72
N LEU A 145 7.00 10.16 -6.08
CA LEU A 145 6.16 9.95 -4.90
C LEU A 145 6.62 10.74 -3.64
N ILE A 146 7.71 11.49 -3.72
CA ILE A 146 7.99 12.56 -2.74
C ILE A 146 6.82 13.56 -2.66
N GLY A 147 6.07 13.76 -3.75
CA GLY A 147 4.84 14.55 -3.77
C GLY A 147 3.60 13.86 -3.21
N ASP A 148 3.64 12.57 -2.91
CA ASP A 148 2.50 11.81 -2.39
C ASP A 148 2.09 12.28 -0.99
N PRO A 149 0.80 12.62 -0.76
CA PRO A 149 0.33 13.15 0.52
C PRO A 149 0.57 12.26 1.73
N SER A 150 0.68 10.95 1.55
CA SER A 150 0.79 9.96 2.64
C SER A 150 2.20 9.39 2.83
N ARG A 151 3.03 9.37 1.78
CA ARG A 151 4.36 8.71 1.78
C ARG A 151 5.51 9.64 1.48
N GLY A 152 5.21 10.80 0.91
CA GLY A 152 6.22 11.72 0.38
C GLY A 152 7.19 12.20 1.44
N ALA A 153 6.71 12.60 2.61
CA ALA A 153 7.55 13.05 3.70
C ALA A 153 8.52 11.96 4.17
N THR A 154 8.04 10.73 4.34
CA THR A 154 8.88 9.58 4.73
C THR A 154 9.96 9.30 3.69
N LEU A 155 9.60 9.27 2.39
CA LEU A 155 10.56 9.03 1.31
C LEU A 155 11.65 10.12 1.27
N GLU A 156 11.25 11.39 1.36
CA GLU A 156 12.18 12.53 1.41
C GLU A 156 13.17 12.40 2.57
N MET A 157 12.65 12.14 3.77
CA MET A 157 13.47 12.05 4.98
C MET A 157 14.39 10.83 4.99
N VAL A 158 13.95 9.70 4.41
CA VAL A 158 14.80 8.51 4.20
C VAL A 158 16.00 8.85 3.30
N ILE A 159 15.75 9.49 2.17
CA ILE A 159 16.82 9.89 1.24
C ILE A 159 17.77 10.88 1.94
N ALA A 160 17.24 11.88 2.65
CA ALA A 160 18.05 12.86 3.36
C ALA A 160 18.92 12.22 4.45
N LYS A 161 18.36 11.30 5.27
CA LYS A 161 19.09 10.56 6.31
C LYS A 161 20.20 9.69 5.72
N LEU A 162 19.92 8.95 4.64
CA LEU A 162 20.92 8.10 3.97
C LEU A 162 22.06 8.95 3.37
N ARG A 163 21.74 10.07 2.73
CA ARG A 163 22.76 11.03 2.24
C ARG A 163 23.60 11.62 3.35
N TYR A 164 22.99 11.89 4.49
CA TYR A 164 23.71 12.41 5.66
C TYR A 164 24.70 11.39 6.21
N GLN A 165 24.28 10.12 6.31
CA GLN A 165 25.13 9.02 6.79
C GLN A 165 26.22 8.63 5.79
N ASN A 166 25.93 8.66 4.50
CA ASN A 166 26.80 8.21 3.41
C ASN A 166 26.96 9.30 2.34
N PRO A 167 27.77 10.35 2.58
CA PRO A 167 27.89 11.47 1.64
C PRO A 167 28.48 11.09 0.27
N SER A 168 29.20 9.97 0.17
CA SER A 168 29.79 9.45 -1.07
C SER A 168 28.89 8.43 -1.80
N MET A 169 27.70 8.13 -1.27
CA MET A 169 26.73 7.20 -1.86
C MET A 169 26.22 7.76 -3.18
N GLN A 170 26.28 6.96 -4.24
CA GLN A 170 25.60 7.29 -5.51
C GLN A 170 24.08 7.18 -5.34
N ILE A 171 23.34 8.11 -5.95
CA ILE A 171 21.88 8.11 -5.96
C ILE A 171 21.38 8.07 -7.40
N ILE A 172 20.47 7.12 -7.67
CA ILE A 172 19.76 7.04 -8.94
C ILE A 172 18.26 7.13 -8.64
N GLY A 173 17.66 8.27 -8.97
CA GLY A 173 16.22 8.48 -8.92
C GLY A 173 15.59 8.07 -10.26
N LEU A 174 14.65 7.11 -10.22
CA LEU A 174 13.85 6.73 -11.38
C LEU A 174 12.47 7.34 -11.24
N SER A 175 12.00 8.00 -12.26
CA SER A 175 10.73 8.73 -12.25
C SER A 175 9.96 8.58 -13.55
N ALA A 176 8.63 8.73 -13.46
CA ALA A 176 7.83 9.17 -14.60
C ALA A 176 8.10 10.65 -14.90
N THR A 177 7.55 11.15 -15.99
CA THR A 177 7.59 12.59 -16.31
C THR A 177 6.84 13.40 -15.24
N MET A 178 7.42 14.50 -14.81
CA MET A 178 6.90 15.41 -13.76
C MET A 178 7.11 16.88 -14.20
N GLY A 179 6.43 17.82 -13.54
CA GLY A 179 6.47 19.24 -13.93
C GLY A 179 7.73 19.99 -13.53
N ASN A 180 8.45 19.57 -12.49
CA ASN A 180 9.66 20.26 -11.97
C ASN A 180 10.84 19.31 -11.71
N PRO A 181 11.29 18.54 -12.71
CA PRO A 181 12.37 17.58 -12.52
C PRO A 181 13.71 18.25 -12.18
N GLU A 182 13.93 19.50 -12.62
CA GLU A 182 15.14 20.28 -12.35
C GLU A 182 15.32 20.58 -10.85
N GLU A 183 14.22 20.88 -10.15
CA GLU A 183 14.25 21.12 -8.70
C GLU A 183 14.68 19.87 -7.95
N LEU A 184 14.11 18.72 -8.33
CA LEU A 184 14.44 17.43 -7.73
C LEU A 184 15.87 17.01 -8.05
N ALA A 185 16.33 17.19 -9.30
CA ALA A 185 17.71 16.90 -9.70
C ALA A 185 18.71 17.78 -8.92
N LYS A 186 18.41 19.07 -8.78
CA LYS A 186 19.24 20.00 -7.99
C LYS A 186 19.33 19.56 -6.52
N TRP A 187 18.21 19.16 -5.91
CA TRP A 187 18.22 18.66 -4.55
C TRP A 187 19.08 17.41 -4.38
N LEU A 188 19.01 16.46 -5.33
CA LEU A 188 19.80 15.23 -5.30
C LEU A 188 21.28 15.44 -5.68
N ASP A 189 21.68 16.64 -6.11
CA ASP A 189 22.95 16.88 -6.78
C ASP A 189 23.17 15.89 -7.93
N ALA A 190 22.13 15.73 -8.76
CA ALA A 190 22.05 14.73 -9.82
C ALA A 190 22.04 15.35 -11.20
N ARG A 191 22.62 14.66 -12.18
CA ARG A 191 22.40 14.97 -13.59
C ARG A 191 21.01 14.54 -13.99
N LEU A 192 20.26 15.46 -14.60
CA LEU A 192 18.90 15.20 -15.07
C LEU A 192 18.94 14.59 -16.47
N ILE A 193 18.25 13.46 -16.63
CA ILE A 193 17.99 12.81 -17.92
C ILE A 193 16.48 12.88 -18.16
N THR A 194 16.07 13.61 -19.18
CA THR A 194 14.68 13.70 -19.64
C THR A 194 14.59 13.26 -21.09
N SER A 195 13.56 12.52 -21.41
CA SER A 195 13.31 12.09 -22.78
C SER A 195 11.83 11.79 -22.98
N GLU A 196 11.32 12.10 -24.15
CA GLU A 196 9.99 11.68 -24.58
C GLU A 196 10.04 10.37 -25.39
N TRP A 197 11.23 9.84 -25.61
CA TRP A 197 11.43 8.63 -26.38
C TRP A 197 10.72 7.42 -25.78
N ARG A 198 10.07 6.65 -26.64
CA ARG A 198 9.41 5.40 -26.28
C ARG A 198 9.75 4.31 -27.30
N PRO A 199 9.82 3.03 -26.88
CA PRO A 199 10.06 1.91 -27.79
C PRO A 199 8.88 1.61 -28.72
N VAL A 200 7.68 2.09 -28.36
CA VAL A 200 6.44 1.97 -29.13
C VAL A 200 5.77 3.33 -29.16
N ASP A 201 5.38 3.80 -30.36
CA ASP A 201 4.65 5.05 -30.51
C ASP A 201 3.35 5.04 -29.70
N LEU A 202 3.10 6.12 -28.94
CA LEU A 202 1.89 6.29 -28.14
C LEU A 202 0.95 7.28 -28.83
N ARG A 203 -0.28 6.84 -29.09
CA ARG A 203 -1.35 7.67 -29.61
C ARG A 203 -2.37 7.91 -28.52
N GLU A 204 -2.50 9.17 -28.12
CA GLU A 204 -3.44 9.57 -27.08
C GLU A 204 -4.67 10.22 -27.73
N GLY A 205 -5.86 9.82 -27.29
CA GLY A 205 -7.09 10.31 -27.89
C GLY A 205 -8.29 10.23 -26.96
N VAL A 206 -9.38 10.83 -27.39
CA VAL A 206 -10.65 10.88 -26.69
C VAL A 206 -11.72 10.22 -27.54
N TYR A 207 -12.37 9.19 -27.00
CA TYR A 207 -13.47 8.51 -27.66
C TYR A 207 -14.80 9.22 -27.37
N HIS A 208 -15.56 9.47 -28.42
CA HIS A 208 -16.92 9.97 -28.32
C HIS A 208 -17.73 9.48 -29.52
N ASN A 209 -18.94 8.95 -29.26
CA ASN A 209 -19.96 8.61 -30.25
C ASN A 209 -19.43 7.81 -31.47
N GLY A 210 -18.67 6.73 -31.23
CA GLY A 210 -18.19 5.81 -32.27
C GLY A 210 -16.89 6.24 -32.96
N ALA A 211 -16.21 7.29 -32.46
CA ALA A 211 -14.94 7.75 -32.99
C ALA A 211 -13.92 8.03 -31.88
N ILE A 212 -12.65 7.71 -32.14
CA ILE A 212 -11.53 8.18 -31.34
C ILE A 212 -10.97 9.43 -32.03
N HIS A 213 -11.02 10.55 -31.35
CA HIS A 213 -10.44 11.81 -31.78
C HIS A 213 -8.98 11.87 -31.33
N PHE A 214 -8.04 12.03 -32.25
CA PHE A 214 -6.64 12.29 -32.01
C PHE A 214 -6.32 13.73 -32.44
N HIS A 215 -5.13 14.23 -32.16
CA HIS A 215 -4.70 15.49 -32.72
C HIS A 215 -4.68 15.44 -34.26
N GLY A 216 -5.54 16.23 -34.90
CA GLY A 216 -5.60 16.38 -36.36
C GLY A 216 -6.16 15.18 -37.12
N THR A 217 -6.55 14.08 -36.44
CA THR A 217 -7.11 12.88 -37.10
C THR A 217 -8.22 12.27 -36.27
N GLU A 218 -9.07 11.49 -36.94
CA GLU A 218 -10.17 10.76 -36.31
C GLU A 218 -10.15 9.32 -36.78
N ARG A 219 -10.46 8.38 -35.90
CA ARG A 219 -10.59 6.96 -36.22
C ARG A 219 -11.98 6.47 -35.81
N ILE A 220 -12.71 5.95 -36.78
CA ILE A 220 -14.03 5.36 -36.53
C ILE A 220 -13.86 3.98 -35.89
N VAL A 221 -14.63 3.71 -34.85
CA VAL A 221 -14.70 2.45 -34.12
C VAL A 221 -16.07 1.82 -34.36
N PRO A 222 -16.14 0.56 -34.77
CA PRO A 222 -17.43 -0.15 -34.87
C PRO A 222 -18.20 -0.12 -33.56
N THR A 223 -19.51 0.12 -33.60
CA THR A 223 -20.36 0.24 -32.40
C THR A 223 -21.44 -0.87 -32.34
N PRO A 224 -21.05 -2.16 -32.26
CA PRO A 224 -21.99 -3.28 -32.21
C PRO A 224 -22.72 -3.38 -30.86
N LYS A 225 -22.27 -2.65 -29.83
CA LYS A 225 -22.83 -2.61 -28.47
C LYS A 225 -23.31 -1.22 -28.11
N LYS A 226 -24.16 -1.13 -27.08
CA LYS A 226 -24.57 0.15 -26.50
C LYS A 226 -23.46 0.78 -25.63
N ASP A 227 -22.59 -0.05 -25.11
CA ASP A 227 -21.53 0.36 -24.17
C ASP A 227 -20.26 0.71 -24.95
N ASP A 228 -19.85 1.97 -24.90
CA ASP A 228 -18.68 2.52 -25.58
C ASP A 228 -17.38 1.83 -25.19
N ASP A 229 -17.21 1.51 -23.89
CA ASP A 229 -16.08 0.79 -23.35
C ASP A 229 -15.94 -0.64 -23.91
N LEU A 230 -17.08 -1.31 -24.18
CA LEU A 230 -17.09 -2.62 -24.83
C LEU A 230 -16.81 -2.55 -26.33
N ASN A 231 -17.24 -1.48 -27.01
CA ASN A 231 -16.92 -1.27 -28.44
C ASN A 231 -15.41 -1.09 -28.63
N LEU A 232 -14.76 -0.28 -27.80
CA LEU A 232 -13.32 -0.11 -27.80
C LEU A 232 -12.56 -1.42 -27.52
N LEU A 233 -13.05 -2.23 -26.58
CA LEU A 233 -12.51 -3.56 -26.30
C LEU A 233 -12.59 -4.47 -27.52
N LEU A 234 -13.79 -4.61 -28.11
CA LEU A 234 -14.00 -5.49 -29.26
C LEU A 234 -13.16 -5.10 -30.46
N ASP A 235 -13.08 -3.81 -30.78
CA ASP A 235 -12.23 -3.26 -31.82
C ASP A 235 -10.75 -3.63 -31.62
N THR A 236 -10.25 -3.53 -30.38
CA THR A 236 -8.86 -3.90 -30.08
C THR A 236 -8.61 -5.41 -30.21
N VAL A 237 -9.57 -6.23 -29.74
CA VAL A 237 -9.46 -7.69 -29.78
C VAL A 237 -9.54 -8.20 -31.22
N GLU A 238 -10.37 -7.60 -32.07
CA GLU A 238 -10.45 -7.90 -33.51
C GLU A 238 -9.14 -7.59 -34.24
N GLU A 239 -8.40 -6.55 -33.81
CA GLU A 239 -7.06 -6.25 -34.28
C GLU A 239 -5.97 -7.20 -33.68
N GLY A 240 -6.35 -8.16 -32.84
CA GLY A 240 -5.42 -9.08 -32.17
C GLY A 240 -4.71 -8.49 -30.95
N GLY A 241 -5.15 -7.33 -30.48
CA GLY A 241 -4.59 -6.64 -29.31
C GLY A 241 -5.19 -7.10 -27.98
N GLN A 242 -4.60 -6.62 -26.89
CA GLN A 242 -5.09 -6.75 -25.53
C GLN A 242 -5.43 -5.36 -24.97
N CYS A 243 -6.37 -5.30 -24.02
CA CYS A 243 -6.79 -4.07 -23.36
C CYS A 243 -6.48 -4.06 -21.87
N LEU A 244 -6.07 -2.89 -21.35
CA LEU A 244 -6.21 -2.52 -19.94
C LEU A 244 -7.31 -1.48 -19.82
N VAL A 245 -8.21 -1.65 -18.85
CA VAL A 245 -9.32 -0.71 -18.61
C VAL A 245 -9.24 -0.20 -17.18
N PHE A 246 -9.00 1.10 -17.03
CA PHE A 246 -8.90 1.73 -15.72
C PHE A 246 -10.25 2.30 -15.29
N VAL A 247 -10.65 1.93 -14.07
CA VAL A 247 -11.92 2.30 -13.44
C VAL A 247 -11.70 2.81 -12.01
N SER A 248 -12.63 3.59 -11.49
CA SER A 248 -12.48 4.29 -10.21
C SER A 248 -12.61 3.40 -8.97
N SER A 249 -13.21 2.20 -9.08
CA SER A 249 -13.47 1.34 -7.92
C SER A 249 -13.33 -0.15 -8.21
N ARG A 250 -13.07 -0.95 -7.15
CA ARG A 250 -13.03 -2.43 -7.22
C ARG A 250 -14.33 -3.00 -7.80
N ARG A 251 -15.47 -2.51 -7.32
CA ARG A 251 -16.80 -2.92 -7.79
C ARG A 251 -17.00 -2.62 -9.27
N SER A 252 -16.51 -1.48 -9.76
CA SER A 252 -16.55 -1.14 -11.19
C SER A 252 -15.66 -2.07 -12.01
N ALA A 253 -14.51 -2.50 -11.51
CA ALA A 253 -13.63 -3.45 -12.18
C ALA A 253 -14.29 -4.83 -12.33
N GLU A 254 -14.89 -5.36 -11.26
CA GLU A 254 -15.63 -6.62 -11.29
C GLU A 254 -16.83 -6.58 -12.26
N ALA A 255 -17.61 -5.50 -12.19
CA ALA A 255 -18.77 -5.30 -13.06
C ALA A 255 -18.35 -5.20 -14.54
N TYR A 256 -17.26 -4.50 -14.84
CA TYR A 256 -16.74 -4.42 -16.20
C TYR A 256 -16.25 -5.78 -16.70
N ALA A 257 -15.44 -6.50 -15.94
CA ALA A 257 -14.95 -7.82 -16.33
C ALA A 257 -16.08 -8.81 -16.61
N LYS A 258 -17.15 -8.78 -15.81
CA LYS A 258 -18.36 -9.58 -16.06
C LYS A 258 -19.03 -9.24 -17.39
N ARG A 259 -19.18 -7.94 -17.73
CA ARG A 259 -19.74 -7.49 -19.00
C ARG A 259 -18.84 -7.86 -20.18
N ALA A 260 -17.52 -7.67 -20.04
CA ALA A 260 -16.54 -8.03 -21.05
C ALA A 260 -16.54 -9.54 -21.34
N ALA A 261 -16.59 -10.39 -20.30
CA ALA A 261 -16.69 -11.84 -20.45
C ALA A 261 -17.93 -12.31 -21.23
N ALA A 262 -19.02 -11.55 -21.16
CA ALA A 262 -20.25 -11.87 -21.89
C ALA A 262 -20.18 -11.58 -23.38
N VAL A 263 -19.24 -10.76 -23.84
CA VAL A 263 -19.08 -10.37 -25.26
C VAL A 263 -17.84 -10.97 -25.93
N LEU A 264 -16.85 -11.36 -25.14
CA LEU A 264 -15.63 -12.01 -25.63
C LEU A 264 -15.87 -13.47 -25.97
N LYS A 265 -15.08 -13.98 -26.92
CA LYS A 265 -15.05 -15.41 -27.26
C LYS A 265 -13.83 -16.06 -26.62
N LYS A 266 -14.01 -17.26 -26.10
CA LYS A 266 -12.92 -18.07 -25.53
C LYS A 266 -11.82 -18.28 -26.59
N LYS A 267 -10.59 -17.79 -26.31
CA LYS A 267 -9.47 -17.81 -27.25
C LYS A 267 -8.53 -18.99 -27.02
N SER A 268 -8.39 -19.46 -25.78
CA SER A 268 -7.41 -20.47 -25.39
C SER A 268 -8.03 -21.51 -24.45
N ALA A 269 -7.55 -22.75 -24.51
CA ALA A 269 -7.92 -23.80 -23.56
C ALA A 269 -7.28 -23.58 -22.18
N ASP A 270 -6.15 -22.85 -22.12
CA ASP A 270 -5.41 -22.59 -20.89
C ASP A 270 -6.20 -21.70 -19.91
N LEU A 271 -7.22 -20.97 -20.40
CA LEU A 271 -8.10 -20.15 -19.57
C LEU A 271 -8.82 -20.94 -18.46
N ASP A 272 -9.13 -22.21 -18.70
CA ASP A 272 -9.75 -23.07 -17.68
C ASP A 272 -8.75 -23.36 -16.54
N GLY A 273 -7.47 -23.54 -16.85
CA GLY A 273 -6.41 -23.75 -15.87
C GLY A 273 -6.19 -22.53 -14.96
N TYR A 274 -6.22 -21.32 -15.52
CA TYR A 274 -6.16 -20.09 -14.71
C TYR A 274 -7.42 -19.94 -13.85
N ALA A 275 -8.61 -20.21 -14.40
CA ALA A 275 -9.84 -20.14 -13.65
C ALA A 275 -9.89 -21.12 -12.47
N GLU A 276 -9.38 -22.34 -12.64
CA GLU A 276 -9.25 -23.31 -11.55
C GLU A 276 -8.27 -22.87 -10.45
N ARG A 277 -7.13 -22.31 -10.85
CA ARG A 277 -6.15 -21.75 -9.91
C ARG A 277 -6.77 -20.62 -9.07
N ILE A 278 -7.51 -19.72 -9.72
CA ILE A 278 -8.21 -18.61 -9.07
C ILE A 278 -9.28 -19.14 -8.11
N ALA A 279 -10.13 -20.09 -8.55
CA ALA A 279 -11.19 -20.66 -7.71
C ALA A 279 -10.64 -21.39 -6.47
N LYS A 280 -9.43 -21.98 -6.57
CA LYS A 280 -8.74 -22.59 -5.42
C LYS A 280 -8.14 -21.55 -4.47
N ALA A 281 -7.64 -20.43 -5.04
CA ALA A 281 -7.00 -19.37 -4.28
C ALA A 281 -7.99 -18.44 -3.60
N ASP A 282 -9.17 -18.25 -4.20
CA ASP A 282 -10.19 -17.32 -3.73
C ASP A 282 -11.59 -17.97 -3.84
N THR A 283 -12.12 -18.38 -2.68
CA THR A 283 -13.45 -19.01 -2.58
C THR A 283 -14.57 -18.00 -2.39
N THR A 284 -14.27 -16.71 -2.28
CA THR A 284 -15.23 -15.61 -2.09
C THR A 284 -16.14 -15.43 -3.31
N PRO A 285 -17.28 -14.72 -3.18
CA PRO A 285 -18.11 -14.35 -4.33
C PRO A 285 -17.32 -13.62 -5.42
N SER A 286 -16.39 -12.74 -5.05
CA SER A 286 -15.50 -12.03 -5.97
C SER A 286 -14.58 -12.99 -6.72
N GLY A 287 -13.95 -13.94 -6.01
CA GLY A 287 -13.12 -14.98 -6.63
C GLY A 287 -13.87 -15.86 -7.63
N LYS A 288 -15.13 -16.22 -7.34
CA LYS A 288 -15.99 -16.95 -8.26
C LYS A 288 -16.33 -16.13 -9.52
N VAL A 289 -16.60 -14.83 -9.35
CA VAL A 289 -16.83 -13.90 -10.48
C VAL A 289 -15.58 -13.82 -11.35
N LEU A 290 -14.39 -13.67 -10.75
CA LEU A 290 -13.13 -13.63 -11.47
C LEU A 290 -12.86 -14.92 -12.24
N ALA A 291 -12.98 -16.08 -11.61
CA ALA A 291 -12.77 -17.37 -12.26
C ALA A 291 -13.71 -17.57 -13.46
N ASN A 292 -14.98 -17.15 -13.33
CA ASN A 292 -15.94 -17.23 -14.42
C ASN A 292 -15.62 -16.25 -15.57
N ALA A 293 -15.16 -15.03 -15.25
CA ALA A 293 -14.78 -14.06 -16.26
C ALA A 293 -13.53 -14.53 -17.05
N VAL A 294 -12.54 -15.09 -16.35
CA VAL A 294 -11.30 -15.58 -16.96
C VAL A 294 -11.55 -16.70 -17.97
N LYS A 295 -12.52 -17.56 -17.78
CA LYS A 295 -12.89 -18.60 -18.76
C LYS A 295 -13.20 -18.04 -20.16
N ASN A 296 -13.59 -16.78 -20.26
CA ASN A 296 -13.88 -16.08 -21.51
C ASN A 296 -12.83 -15.01 -21.86
N GLY A 297 -11.67 -15.01 -21.22
CA GLY A 297 -10.57 -14.09 -21.53
C GLY A 297 -10.70 -12.69 -20.94
N ALA A 298 -11.62 -12.46 -20.00
CA ALA A 298 -11.74 -11.21 -19.24
C ALA A 298 -11.31 -11.40 -17.79
N ALA A 299 -10.64 -10.43 -17.21
CA ALA A 299 -10.26 -10.45 -15.80
C ALA A 299 -10.44 -9.08 -15.17
N PHE A 300 -10.41 -9.04 -13.85
CA PHE A 300 -10.21 -7.82 -13.09
C PHE A 300 -9.03 -7.98 -12.13
N HIS A 301 -8.46 -6.84 -11.75
CA HIS A 301 -7.29 -6.80 -10.87
C HIS A 301 -7.39 -5.62 -9.90
N HIS A 302 -7.27 -5.90 -8.61
CA HIS A 302 -7.21 -4.89 -7.54
C HIS A 302 -6.54 -5.48 -6.30
N ALA A 303 -6.12 -4.61 -5.38
CA ALA A 303 -5.39 -5.01 -4.16
C ALA A 303 -6.16 -5.97 -3.23
N GLY A 304 -7.50 -6.02 -3.33
CA GLY A 304 -8.32 -6.93 -2.53
C GLY A 304 -8.30 -8.40 -2.98
N LEU A 305 -7.68 -8.74 -4.12
CA LEU A 305 -7.54 -10.12 -4.56
C LEU A 305 -6.37 -10.81 -3.86
N PRO A 306 -6.50 -12.10 -3.48
CA PRO A 306 -5.38 -12.89 -2.98
C PRO A 306 -4.22 -12.95 -3.98
N ARG A 307 -2.98 -12.97 -3.48
CA ARG A 307 -1.76 -13.00 -4.32
C ARG A 307 -1.79 -14.09 -5.39
N PRO A 308 -2.12 -15.37 -5.11
CA PRO A 308 -2.13 -16.40 -6.14
C PRO A 308 -3.16 -16.17 -7.25
N ALA A 309 -4.29 -15.50 -6.94
CA ALA A 309 -5.29 -15.14 -7.94
C ALA A 309 -4.78 -14.00 -8.83
N ARG A 310 -4.11 -13.00 -8.27
CA ARG A 310 -3.46 -11.92 -9.03
C ARG A 310 -2.40 -12.46 -9.97
N GLU A 311 -1.49 -13.32 -9.48
CA GLU A 311 -0.44 -13.96 -10.27
C GLU A 311 -1.00 -14.77 -11.45
N ALA A 312 -2.12 -15.49 -11.26
CA ALA A 312 -2.78 -16.22 -12.34
C ALA A 312 -3.33 -15.30 -13.44
N VAL A 313 -3.93 -14.16 -13.06
CA VAL A 313 -4.41 -13.14 -14.01
C VAL A 313 -3.25 -12.52 -14.78
N GLU A 314 -2.19 -12.14 -14.09
CA GLU A 314 -1.00 -11.51 -14.68
C GLU A 314 -0.30 -12.45 -15.65
N GLU A 315 -0.14 -13.72 -15.28
CA GLU A 315 0.45 -14.75 -16.14
C GLU A 315 -0.37 -14.96 -17.42
N GLY A 316 -1.69 -15.13 -17.28
CA GLY A 316 -2.59 -15.32 -18.41
C GLY A 316 -2.62 -14.10 -19.35
N PHE A 317 -2.47 -12.88 -18.81
CA PHE A 317 -2.38 -11.66 -19.62
C PHE A 317 -1.03 -11.55 -20.34
N ARG A 318 0.10 -11.82 -19.66
CA ARG A 318 1.44 -11.81 -20.30
C ARG A 318 1.54 -12.82 -21.44
N LYS A 319 0.87 -13.97 -21.34
CA LYS A 319 0.83 -14.98 -22.40
C LYS A 319 -0.14 -14.66 -23.54
N GLY A 320 -1.01 -13.66 -23.36
CA GLY A 320 -1.99 -13.25 -24.36
C GLY A 320 -3.28 -14.07 -24.35
N ASP A 321 -3.48 -14.96 -23.37
CA ASP A 321 -4.70 -15.75 -23.20
C ASP A 321 -5.85 -14.89 -22.67
N ILE A 322 -5.58 -14.07 -21.66
CA ILE A 322 -6.51 -13.05 -21.15
C ILE A 322 -6.42 -11.82 -22.05
N GLN A 323 -7.56 -11.41 -22.61
CA GLN A 323 -7.64 -10.34 -23.61
C GLN A 323 -7.85 -8.97 -22.96
N VAL A 324 -8.46 -8.91 -21.78
CA VAL A 324 -8.71 -7.66 -21.06
C VAL A 324 -8.57 -7.83 -19.56
N ILE A 325 -7.95 -6.82 -18.92
CA ILE A 325 -7.98 -6.65 -17.46
C ILE A 325 -8.64 -5.30 -17.15
N ALA A 326 -9.67 -5.32 -16.32
CA ALA A 326 -10.22 -4.14 -15.68
C ALA A 326 -9.55 -3.92 -14.33
N SER A 327 -9.06 -2.72 -14.06
CA SER A 327 -8.30 -2.45 -12.85
C SER A 327 -8.54 -1.06 -12.28
N THR A 328 -8.26 -0.93 -10.99
CA THR A 328 -8.07 0.37 -10.34
C THR A 328 -6.69 0.94 -10.71
N PRO A 329 -6.45 2.25 -10.56
CA PRO A 329 -5.17 2.90 -10.90
C PRO A 329 -3.93 2.30 -10.21
N THR A 330 -4.11 1.60 -9.09
CA THR A 330 -3.02 0.91 -8.37
C THR A 330 -2.24 -0.10 -9.22
N LEU A 331 -2.86 -0.67 -10.26
CA LEU A 331 -2.16 -1.52 -11.24
C LEU A 331 -1.15 -0.73 -12.07
N ALA A 332 -1.48 0.51 -12.42
CA ALA A 332 -0.60 1.34 -13.24
C ALA A 332 0.71 1.66 -12.53
N ALA A 333 0.67 1.86 -11.22
CA ALA A 333 1.84 2.19 -10.39
C ALA A 333 2.67 0.95 -9.98
N GLY A 334 2.11 -0.28 -10.05
CA GLY A 334 2.70 -1.43 -9.37
C GLY A 334 3.14 -2.62 -10.24
N LEU A 335 2.73 -2.72 -11.50
CA LEU A 335 2.97 -3.92 -12.31
C LEU A 335 3.35 -3.56 -13.75
N ASN A 336 4.28 -4.34 -14.31
CA ASN A 336 4.68 -4.19 -15.71
C ASN A 336 3.80 -5.07 -16.63
N LEU A 337 2.57 -4.61 -16.88
CA LEU A 337 1.62 -5.23 -17.80
C LEU A 337 1.26 -4.24 -18.92
N PRO A 338 2.00 -4.22 -20.04
CA PRO A 338 1.64 -3.38 -21.19
C PRO A 338 0.52 -4.02 -22.00
N ALA A 339 -0.31 -3.18 -22.62
CA ALA A 339 -1.40 -3.59 -23.50
C ALA A 339 -1.36 -2.81 -24.81
N ARG A 340 -1.98 -3.34 -25.89
CA ARG A 340 -2.12 -2.62 -27.16
C ARG A 340 -2.92 -1.33 -26.98
N ARG A 341 -4.02 -1.41 -26.21
CA ARG A 341 -4.86 -0.25 -25.87
C ARG A 341 -5.11 -0.15 -24.38
N VAL A 342 -5.00 1.07 -23.87
CA VAL A 342 -5.40 1.46 -22.52
C VAL A 342 -6.67 2.31 -22.62
N ILE A 343 -7.70 1.95 -21.90
CA ILE A 343 -8.97 2.66 -21.83
C ILE A 343 -9.08 3.27 -20.43
N ILE A 344 -9.02 4.59 -20.33
CA ILE A 344 -9.26 5.31 -19.07
C ILE A 344 -10.76 5.65 -19.06
N ARG A 345 -11.56 4.72 -18.51
CA ARG A 345 -13.01 4.84 -18.49
C ARG A 345 -13.48 5.87 -17.48
N ASP A 346 -12.89 5.80 -16.26
CA ASP A 346 -13.25 6.66 -15.16
C ASP A 346 -12.05 7.59 -14.84
N TYR A 347 -12.11 8.82 -15.32
CA TYR A 347 -11.12 9.87 -15.04
C TYR A 347 -11.52 10.75 -13.85
N GLN A 348 -12.59 10.40 -13.17
CA GLN A 348 -13.06 11.03 -11.92
C GLN A 348 -13.27 9.98 -10.86
N ARG A 349 -12.92 10.32 -9.62
CA ARG A 349 -13.15 9.48 -8.44
C ARG A 349 -13.68 10.30 -7.29
N TYR A 350 -14.37 9.63 -6.37
CA TYR A 350 -14.80 10.25 -5.13
C TYR A 350 -13.61 10.26 -4.16
N GLU A 351 -13.27 11.44 -3.66
CA GLU A 351 -12.28 11.63 -2.59
C GLU A 351 -12.98 12.14 -1.33
N ALA A 352 -12.73 11.48 -0.20
CA ALA A 352 -13.31 11.84 1.06
C ALA A 352 -12.93 13.29 1.44
N GLY A 353 -13.91 14.12 1.83
CA GLY A 353 -13.70 15.53 2.17
C GLY A 353 -13.60 16.50 0.97
N VAL A 354 -13.44 16.00 -0.26
CA VAL A 354 -13.34 16.82 -1.48
C VAL A 354 -14.55 16.60 -2.41
N GLY A 355 -15.09 15.37 -2.44
CA GLY A 355 -16.17 15.01 -3.35
C GLY A 355 -15.64 14.35 -4.63
N MET A 356 -16.34 14.60 -5.76
CA MET A 356 -15.89 14.11 -7.07
C MET A 356 -14.72 14.97 -7.57
N SER A 357 -13.52 14.36 -7.66
CA SER A 357 -12.31 15.00 -8.19
C SER A 357 -11.84 14.28 -9.46
N THR A 358 -11.17 15.01 -10.35
CA THR A 358 -10.43 14.42 -11.48
C THR A 358 -9.14 13.78 -11.01
N ILE A 359 -8.72 12.70 -11.68
CA ILE A 359 -7.41 12.10 -11.41
C ILE A 359 -6.28 13.08 -11.81
N PRO A 360 -5.12 13.04 -11.14
CA PRO A 360 -3.97 13.84 -11.55
C PRO A 360 -3.47 13.49 -12.97
N VAL A 361 -2.89 14.46 -13.69
CA VAL A 361 -2.29 14.23 -15.01
C VAL A 361 -1.16 13.22 -14.93
N MET A 362 -0.39 13.22 -13.85
CA MET A 362 0.66 12.22 -13.63
C MET A 362 0.10 10.81 -13.56
N GLU A 363 -1.05 10.60 -12.88
CA GLU A 363 -1.74 9.30 -12.81
C GLU A 363 -2.25 8.88 -14.19
N TYR A 364 -2.86 9.82 -14.94
CA TYR A 364 -3.24 9.60 -16.32
C TYR A 364 -2.03 9.14 -17.18
N ARG A 365 -0.89 9.84 -17.11
CA ARG A 365 0.32 9.49 -17.85
C ARG A 365 0.90 8.14 -17.46
N GLN A 366 0.82 7.73 -16.21
CA GLN A 366 1.21 6.40 -15.76
C GLN A 366 0.32 5.31 -16.37
N MET A 367 -1.00 5.54 -16.44
CA MET A 367 -1.94 4.64 -17.10
C MET A 367 -1.72 4.62 -18.61
N ALA A 368 -1.67 5.76 -19.26
CA ALA A 368 -1.41 5.90 -20.71
C ALA A 368 -0.06 5.27 -21.09
N GLY A 369 0.92 5.37 -20.20
CA GLY A 369 2.25 4.79 -20.35
C GLY A 369 2.25 3.26 -20.49
N ARG A 370 1.17 2.58 -20.11
CA ARG A 370 1.00 1.12 -20.30
C ARG A 370 0.56 0.75 -21.73
N ALA A 371 0.23 1.71 -22.57
CA ALA A 371 -0.14 1.45 -23.95
C ALA A 371 1.08 1.17 -24.83
N GLY A 372 1.00 0.09 -25.62
CA GLY A 372 2.02 -0.39 -26.54
C GLY A 372 2.96 -1.44 -25.94
N ARG A 373 2.91 -2.67 -26.50
CA ARG A 373 3.81 -3.77 -26.11
C ARG A 373 5.05 -3.75 -27.00
N PRO A 374 6.26 -3.53 -26.46
CA PRO A 374 7.48 -3.55 -27.26
C PRO A 374 7.62 -4.85 -28.06
N ARG A 375 8.02 -4.74 -29.33
CA ARG A 375 8.19 -5.85 -30.28
C ARG A 375 6.91 -6.59 -30.71
N LEU A 376 5.76 -6.30 -30.12
CA LEU A 376 4.48 -6.95 -30.45
C LEU A 376 3.53 -6.00 -31.16
N ASP A 377 3.45 -4.75 -30.70
CA ASP A 377 2.51 -3.78 -31.22
C ASP A 377 3.22 -2.73 -32.06
N PRO A 378 2.64 -2.31 -33.22
CA PRO A 378 3.21 -1.24 -34.03
C PRO A 378 3.04 0.14 -33.38
N TYR A 379 2.05 0.32 -32.54
CA TYR A 379 1.77 1.52 -31.74
C TYR A 379 0.89 1.16 -30.54
N GLY A 380 0.88 1.98 -29.50
CA GLY A 380 -0.02 1.91 -28.36
C GLY A 380 -1.10 2.99 -28.45
N GLU A 381 -2.29 2.73 -27.94
CA GLU A 381 -3.36 3.71 -27.83
C GLU A 381 -3.81 3.90 -26.40
N ALA A 382 -3.85 5.15 -25.92
CA ALA A 382 -4.46 5.52 -24.64
C ALA A 382 -5.72 6.35 -24.94
N VAL A 383 -6.87 5.90 -24.46
CA VAL A 383 -8.16 6.46 -24.85
C VAL A 383 -8.98 6.82 -23.60
N LEU A 384 -9.31 8.11 -23.47
CA LEU A 384 -10.31 8.62 -22.52
C LEU A 384 -11.72 8.52 -23.16
N ILE A 385 -12.75 8.31 -22.33
CA ILE A 385 -14.14 8.23 -22.82
C ILE A 385 -14.88 9.52 -22.42
N ALA A 386 -15.26 10.33 -23.42
CA ALA A 386 -16.05 11.54 -23.19
C ALA A 386 -17.55 11.22 -23.08
N LYS A 387 -18.23 11.85 -22.12
CA LYS A 387 -19.68 11.70 -21.92
C LYS A 387 -20.52 12.50 -22.95
N ASP A 388 -19.97 13.60 -23.43
CA ASP A 388 -20.58 14.51 -24.38
C ASP A 388 -19.51 15.15 -25.27
N ARG A 389 -19.95 15.84 -26.34
CA ARG A 389 -19.00 16.45 -27.29
C ARG A 389 -18.16 17.58 -26.65
N GLY A 390 -18.72 18.35 -25.73
CA GLY A 390 -17.96 19.40 -25.04
C GLY A 390 -16.90 18.87 -24.08
N ALA A 391 -17.04 17.60 -23.67
CA ALA A 391 -16.01 16.94 -22.87
C ALA A 391 -14.79 16.51 -23.70
N VAL A 392 -14.91 16.39 -25.04
CA VAL A 392 -13.77 15.99 -25.88
C VAL A 392 -12.64 17.01 -25.78
N ASP A 393 -12.92 18.27 -26.10
CA ASP A 393 -11.90 19.34 -26.07
C ASP A 393 -11.36 19.54 -24.64
N ARG A 394 -12.24 19.49 -23.65
CA ARG A 394 -11.85 19.62 -22.23
C ARG A 394 -10.90 18.48 -21.80
N LEU A 395 -11.14 17.24 -22.21
CA LEU A 395 -10.27 16.11 -21.86
C LEU A 395 -8.90 16.18 -22.55
N PHE A 396 -8.82 16.77 -23.77
CA PHE A 396 -7.54 17.11 -24.36
C PHE A 396 -6.79 18.14 -23.51
N GLU A 397 -7.43 19.26 -23.15
CA GLU A 397 -6.83 20.33 -22.36
C GLU A 397 -6.42 19.88 -20.95
N GLU A 398 -7.26 19.07 -20.26
CA GLU A 398 -7.04 18.68 -18.87
C GLU A 398 -6.05 17.52 -18.69
N PHE A 399 -5.86 16.64 -19.72
CA PHE A 399 -5.06 15.43 -19.56
C PHE A 399 -3.98 15.26 -20.64
N ILE A 400 -4.34 15.32 -21.92
CA ILE A 400 -3.42 15.00 -23.02
C ILE A 400 -2.38 16.09 -23.21
N ASP A 401 -2.85 17.35 -23.29
CA ASP A 401 -2.01 18.53 -23.50
C ASP A 401 -1.54 19.17 -22.18
N ALA A 402 -2.14 18.77 -21.05
CA ALA A 402 -1.77 19.32 -19.76
C ALA A 402 -0.32 18.95 -19.37
N PRO A 403 0.46 19.89 -18.82
CA PRO A 403 1.72 19.54 -18.19
C PRO A 403 1.50 18.66 -16.97
N ALA A 404 2.45 17.77 -16.67
CA ALA A 404 2.43 17.04 -15.42
C ALA A 404 2.54 18.02 -14.23
N GLU A 405 1.95 17.65 -13.09
CA GLU A 405 1.97 18.47 -11.88
C GLU A 405 3.39 18.64 -11.35
N ASN A 406 3.61 19.76 -10.68
CA ASN A 406 4.82 19.98 -9.90
C ASN A 406 4.78 19.16 -8.61
N ILE A 407 5.90 18.55 -8.30
CA ILE A 407 6.09 17.83 -7.05
C ILE A 407 6.41 18.83 -5.94
N SER A 408 5.68 18.75 -4.85
CA SER A 408 5.92 19.55 -3.65
C SER A 408 6.26 18.66 -2.46
N SER A 409 7.21 19.10 -1.64
CA SER A 409 7.56 18.40 -0.40
C SER A 409 6.36 18.34 0.54
N GLN A 410 6.09 17.16 1.09
CA GLN A 410 5.06 16.97 2.10
C GLN A 410 5.53 17.36 3.50
N CYS A 411 6.83 17.52 3.73
CA CYS A 411 7.38 18.06 4.98
C CYS A 411 6.98 19.53 5.26
N GLN A 412 6.32 20.20 4.31
CA GLN A 412 5.70 21.51 4.56
C GLN A 412 4.46 21.44 5.46
N LYS A 413 3.86 20.26 5.61
CA LYS A 413 2.73 20.03 6.53
C LYS A 413 3.27 19.96 7.96
N GLU A 414 2.59 20.61 8.88
CA GLU A 414 3.05 20.77 10.26
C GLU A 414 3.15 19.43 11.00
N ASN A 415 2.18 18.55 10.80
CA ASN A 415 2.16 17.20 11.38
C ASN A 415 3.33 16.35 10.88
N GLU A 416 3.57 16.32 9.56
CA GLU A 416 4.68 15.58 8.97
C GLU A 416 6.03 16.10 9.47
N LEU A 417 6.18 17.42 9.53
CA LEU A 417 7.40 18.04 10.06
C LEU A 417 7.66 17.64 11.52
N ARG A 418 6.63 17.74 12.39
CA ARG A 418 6.73 17.35 13.81
C ARG A 418 7.17 15.90 13.98
N ASN A 419 6.53 14.99 13.23
CA ASN A 419 6.82 13.55 13.29
C ASN A 419 8.30 13.28 12.91
N HIS A 420 8.76 13.88 11.82
CA HIS A 420 10.13 13.65 11.35
C HIS A 420 11.18 14.34 12.22
N LEU A 421 10.91 15.51 12.80
CA LEU A 421 11.80 16.16 13.75
C LEU A 421 11.93 15.35 15.05
N LEU A 422 10.80 14.84 15.58
CA LEU A 422 10.83 13.91 16.71
C LEU A 422 11.71 12.69 16.39
N ALA A 423 11.53 12.10 15.20
CA ALA A 423 12.33 10.95 14.79
C ALA A 423 13.83 11.27 14.68
N LEU A 424 14.21 12.45 14.19
CA LEU A 424 15.61 12.89 14.11
C LEU A 424 16.26 12.96 15.50
N ILE A 425 15.57 13.58 16.47
CA ILE A 425 16.08 13.77 17.83
C ILE A 425 16.05 12.45 18.60
N ALA A 426 14.95 11.71 18.57
CA ALA A 426 14.80 10.45 19.27
C ALA A 426 15.79 9.37 18.81
N THR A 427 16.20 9.41 17.54
CA THR A 427 17.20 8.50 16.99
C THR A 427 18.64 9.04 17.06
N GLY A 428 18.83 10.26 17.57
CA GLY A 428 20.15 10.89 17.73
C GLY A 428 20.86 11.23 16.42
N PHE A 429 20.08 11.49 15.34
CA PHE A 429 20.60 12.10 14.11
C PHE A 429 20.94 13.57 14.32
N ALA A 430 20.22 14.25 15.20
CA ALA A 430 20.47 15.61 15.62
C ALA A 430 20.21 15.73 17.12
N SER A 431 21.09 16.45 17.82
CA SER A 431 21.07 16.66 19.28
C SER A 431 21.05 18.14 19.67
N THR A 432 21.07 19.03 18.70
CA THR A 432 20.97 20.48 18.92
C THR A 432 20.07 21.10 17.87
N ARG A 433 19.50 22.27 18.17
CA ARG A 433 18.68 23.02 17.21
C ARG A 433 19.44 23.31 15.90
N SER A 434 20.73 23.70 16.02
CA SER A 434 21.56 23.95 14.84
C SER A 434 21.78 22.72 13.98
N GLU A 435 21.92 21.53 14.60
CA GLU A 435 22.00 20.25 13.85
C GLU A 435 20.68 19.89 13.17
N VAL A 436 19.53 20.13 13.81
CA VAL A 436 18.20 19.96 13.19
C VAL A 436 18.04 20.89 12.00
N GLU A 437 18.34 22.18 12.17
CA GLU A 437 18.27 23.16 11.09
C GLU A 437 19.22 22.78 9.94
N GLY A 438 20.47 22.46 10.23
CA GLY A 438 21.47 22.04 9.23
C GLY A 438 21.13 20.72 8.52
N PHE A 439 20.40 19.82 9.18
CA PHE A 439 19.85 18.63 8.54
C PHE A 439 18.69 19.00 7.61
N MET A 440 17.75 19.81 8.09
CA MET A 440 16.57 20.22 7.32
C MET A 440 16.92 21.09 6.11
N GLU A 441 18.00 21.87 6.16
CA GLU A 441 18.53 22.60 4.99
C GLU A 441 18.89 21.67 3.82
N LYS A 442 19.18 20.38 4.10
CA LYS A 442 19.47 19.36 3.08
C LYS A 442 18.23 18.63 2.58
N SER A 443 17.05 18.97 3.08
CA SER A 443 15.76 18.39 2.64
C SER A 443 15.30 18.98 1.30
N PHE A 444 14.40 18.27 0.63
CA PHE A 444 13.72 18.79 -0.56
C PHE A 444 12.83 19.98 -0.19
N TYR A 445 12.21 19.95 0.99
CA TYR A 445 11.44 21.06 1.53
C TYR A 445 12.25 22.38 1.55
N ALA A 446 13.48 22.36 2.04
CA ALA A 446 14.33 23.53 2.06
C ALA A 446 14.75 23.98 0.65
N SER A 447 14.94 23.04 -0.29
CA SER A 447 15.32 23.37 -1.66
C SER A 447 14.21 24.06 -2.45
N GLN A 448 12.94 23.89 -2.05
CA GLN A 448 11.76 24.44 -2.71
C GLN A 448 11.41 25.86 -2.25
N LYS A 449 12.27 26.85 -2.49
CA LYS A 449 11.96 28.30 -2.32
C LYS A 449 11.45 28.72 -0.95
N ALA A 450 11.51 27.84 0.05
CA ALA A 450 11.21 28.25 1.40
C ALA A 450 12.18 29.37 1.75
N THR A 451 11.72 30.55 1.98
CA THR A 451 12.52 31.56 2.60
C THR A 451 13.06 30.92 3.88
N HIS A 452 14.38 30.86 4.08
CA HIS A 452 15.00 30.30 5.30
C HIS A 452 14.23 30.70 6.57
N ARG A 453 13.78 31.95 6.68
CA ARG A 453 12.94 32.43 7.77
C ARG A 453 11.63 31.68 8.00
N ARG A 454 10.99 31.12 6.95
CA ARG A 454 9.76 30.35 7.10
C ARG A 454 10.06 28.95 7.58
N LEU A 455 11.13 28.34 7.06
CA LEU A 455 11.61 27.04 7.51
C LEU A 455 11.98 27.09 8.99
N ASP A 456 12.84 28.04 9.40
CA ASP A 456 13.28 28.23 10.79
C ASP A 456 12.10 28.41 11.74
N ARG A 457 11.10 29.21 11.32
CA ARG A 457 9.88 29.42 12.12
C ARG A 457 9.07 28.15 12.28
N ASN A 458 8.92 27.34 11.21
CA ASN A 458 8.16 26.09 11.28
C ASN A 458 8.90 25.05 12.12
N ILE A 459 10.21 24.94 11.98
CA ILE A 459 11.04 24.10 12.84
C ILE A 459 10.91 24.55 14.30
N GLY A 460 11.01 25.87 14.57
CA GLY A 460 10.87 26.40 15.92
C GLY A 460 9.55 26.02 16.56
N LYS A 461 8.43 26.22 15.87
CA LYS A 461 7.10 25.83 16.35
C LYS A 461 6.97 24.33 16.62
N ALA A 462 7.50 23.52 15.72
CA ALA A 462 7.45 22.07 15.88
C ALA A 462 8.28 21.61 17.09
N LEU A 463 9.48 22.18 17.30
CA LEU A 463 10.33 21.88 18.46
C LEU A 463 9.67 22.35 19.77
N GLU A 464 9.10 23.58 19.79
CA GLU A 464 8.33 24.08 20.94
C GLU A 464 7.19 23.14 21.32
N TYR A 465 6.44 22.65 20.34
CA TYR A 465 5.37 21.67 20.57
C TYR A 465 5.93 20.37 21.18
N LEU A 466 7.03 19.84 20.63
CA LEU A 466 7.61 18.59 21.11
C LEU A 466 8.17 18.71 22.53
N VAL A 467 8.68 19.90 22.92
CA VAL A 467 9.10 20.18 24.31
C VAL A 467 7.87 20.27 25.21
N GLN A 468 6.85 21.04 24.83
CA GLN A 468 5.62 21.21 25.63
C GLN A 468 4.87 19.91 25.84
N SER A 469 4.84 19.04 24.85
CA SER A 469 4.23 17.71 24.95
C SER A 469 5.09 16.67 25.72
N GLY A 470 6.27 17.08 26.18
CA GLY A 470 7.19 16.20 26.93
C GLY A 470 7.81 15.08 26.11
N MET A 471 7.88 15.24 24.77
CA MET A 471 8.50 14.24 23.89
C MET A 471 9.99 14.44 23.71
N ILE A 472 10.46 15.66 23.82
CA ILE A 472 11.89 16.00 23.87
C ILE A 472 12.18 16.86 25.10
N THR A 473 13.41 16.79 25.58
CA THR A 473 13.96 17.72 26.59
C THR A 473 15.00 18.58 25.92
N GLU A 474 15.07 19.84 26.33
CA GLU A 474 16.12 20.80 25.96
C GLU A 474 16.87 21.21 27.20
N GLU A 475 18.19 21.01 27.22
CA GLU A 475 19.07 21.37 28.29
C GLU A 475 19.56 22.83 28.19
N ALA A 476 20.12 23.36 29.26
CA ALA A 476 20.59 24.75 29.29
C ALA A 476 21.72 25.07 28.28
N ASP A 477 22.42 24.06 27.82
CA ASP A 477 23.47 24.16 26.79
C ASP A 477 22.94 24.09 25.37
N GLY A 478 21.59 23.94 25.22
CA GLY A 478 20.89 23.81 23.94
C GLY A 478 20.91 22.39 23.36
N SER A 479 21.39 21.39 24.11
CA SER A 479 21.27 19.99 23.69
C SER A 479 19.84 19.47 23.85
N MET A 480 19.39 18.64 22.92
CA MET A 480 18.04 18.08 22.87
C MET A 480 18.09 16.56 22.81
N TRP A 481 17.21 15.92 23.57
CA TRP A 481 17.11 14.46 23.65
C TRP A 481 15.65 14.03 23.63
N GLY A 482 15.37 12.91 22.96
CA GLY A 482 14.06 12.27 23.05
C GLY A 482 13.84 11.70 24.46
N THR A 483 12.74 12.06 25.09
CA THR A 483 12.29 11.41 26.33
C THR A 483 11.89 9.95 26.07
N GLN A 484 11.66 9.15 27.13
CA GLN A 484 11.11 7.81 26.97
C GLN A 484 9.80 7.83 26.18
N PHE A 485 8.94 8.80 26.43
CA PHE A 485 7.70 9.00 25.70
C PHE A 485 7.93 9.37 24.23
N GLY A 486 8.80 10.33 23.94
CA GLY A 486 9.10 10.71 22.56
C GLY A 486 9.75 9.60 21.75
N VAL A 487 10.64 8.82 22.36
CA VAL A 487 11.24 7.63 21.73
C VAL A 487 10.17 6.57 21.44
N LEU A 488 9.22 6.35 22.37
CA LEU A 488 8.11 5.43 22.19
C LEU A 488 7.19 5.88 21.05
N ALA A 489 6.74 7.15 21.08
CA ALA A 489 5.88 7.72 20.02
C ALA A 489 6.54 7.62 18.63
N SER A 490 7.82 7.96 18.53
CA SER A 490 8.59 7.83 17.30
C SER A 490 8.67 6.40 16.77
N ARG A 491 8.90 5.41 17.66
CA ARG A 491 8.94 3.98 17.26
C ARG A 491 7.60 3.43 16.82
N LEU A 492 6.52 3.92 17.42
CA LEU A 492 5.15 3.52 17.07
C LEU A 492 4.63 4.24 15.81
N TYR A 493 5.40 5.16 15.22
CA TYR A 493 5.01 5.95 14.04
C TYR A 493 3.77 6.82 14.26
N LEU A 494 3.47 7.17 15.50
CA LEU A 494 2.35 8.03 15.82
C LEU A 494 2.65 9.50 15.49
N ASP A 495 1.65 10.21 15.00
CA ASP A 495 1.68 11.67 15.06
C ASP A 495 1.91 12.09 16.54
N PRO A 496 2.82 13.04 16.81
CA PRO A 496 3.03 13.54 18.16
C PRO A 496 1.76 14.01 18.87
N GLU A 497 0.77 14.54 18.13
CA GLU A 497 -0.51 14.93 18.67
C GLU A 497 -1.37 13.73 19.08
N THR A 498 -1.43 12.68 18.25
CA THR A 498 -2.06 11.41 18.60
C THR A 498 -1.46 10.84 19.88
N ALA A 499 -0.13 10.77 19.96
CA ALA A 499 0.54 10.23 21.13
C ALA A 499 0.24 11.05 22.39
N SER A 500 0.22 12.38 22.30
CA SER A 500 -0.11 13.27 23.42
C SER A 500 -1.55 13.10 23.89
N MET A 501 -2.52 13.07 22.95
CA MET A 501 -3.93 12.82 23.25
C MET A 501 -4.14 11.49 23.97
N LEU A 502 -3.53 10.41 23.46
CA LEU A 502 -3.64 9.09 24.07
C LEU A 502 -3.07 9.08 25.50
N ARG A 503 -1.88 9.63 25.70
CA ARG A 503 -1.25 9.71 27.01
C ARG A 503 -2.09 10.50 27.99
N GLU A 504 -2.47 11.74 27.64
CA GLU A 504 -3.22 12.64 28.50
C GLU A 504 -4.56 12.02 28.94
N MET A 505 -5.31 11.46 27.99
CA MET A 505 -6.60 10.86 28.31
C MET A 505 -6.46 9.58 29.14
N LEU A 506 -5.50 8.72 28.84
CA LEU A 506 -5.25 7.53 29.63
C LEU A 506 -4.78 7.85 31.06
N GLU A 507 -3.99 8.89 31.26
CA GLU A 507 -3.57 9.35 32.60
C GLU A 507 -4.73 9.96 33.39
N LYS A 508 -5.63 10.72 32.71
CA LYS A 508 -6.75 11.46 33.33
C LYS A 508 -7.90 10.54 33.78
N GLN A 509 -8.21 9.49 33.03
CA GLN A 509 -9.35 8.65 33.32
C GLN A 509 -9.14 7.75 34.54
N GLU A 510 -10.17 7.58 35.38
CA GLU A 510 -10.17 6.65 36.53
C GLU A 510 -10.73 5.27 36.15
N THR A 511 -11.69 5.22 35.21
CA THR A 511 -12.37 4.02 34.77
C THR A 511 -12.25 3.85 33.25
N PHE A 512 -12.15 2.60 32.79
CA PHE A 512 -12.09 2.28 31.38
C PHE A 512 -13.49 2.25 30.76
N SER A 513 -13.68 2.99 29.67
CA SER A 513 -14.86 2.89 28.81
C SER A 513 -14.43 2.37 27.44
N THR A 514 -14.99 1.26 26.98
CA THR A 514 -14.74 0.73 25.63
C THR A 514 -15.13 1.75 24.57
N PHE A 515 -16.32 2.36 24.68
CA PHE A 515 -16.80 3.36 23.73
C PHE A 515 -15.99 4.65 23.82
N GLY A 516 -15.63 5.09 25.03
CA GLY A 516 -14.75 6.23 25.24
C GLY A 516 -13.38 6.04 24.59
N MET A 517 -12.80 4.86 24.72
CA MET A 517 -11.51 4.53 24.08
C MET A 517 -11.63 4.48 22.55
N LEU A 518 -12.65 3.85 21.99
CA LEU A 518 -12.91 3.84 20.55
C LEU A 518 -13.11 5.26 20.00
N HIS A 519 -13.86 6.09 20.72
CA HIS A 519 -14.07 7.49 20.33
C HIS A 519 -12.77 8.30 20.39
N LEU A 520 -11.96 8.14 21.46
CA LEU A 520 -10.66 8.78 21.58
C LEU A 520 -9.75 8.45 20.38
N LEU A 521 -9.65 7.15 20.04
CA LEU A 521 -8.87 6.73 18.87
C LEU A 521 -9.40 7.38 17.59
N CYS A 522 -10.73 7.45 17.43
CA CYS A 522 -11.36 8.08 16.28
C CYS A 522 -11.18 9.62 16.23
N MET A 523 -10.87 10.27 17.35
CA MET A 523 -10.55 11.70 17.41
C MET A 523 -9.12 12.01 16.98
N THR A 524 -8.21 11.04 17.04
CA THR A 524 -6.78 11.27 16.76
C THR A 524 -6.53 11.68 15.29
N PRO A 525 -5.51 12.51 15.02
CA PRO A 525 -5.10 12.87 13.65
C PRO A 525 -4.77 11.67 12.75
N ASP A 526 -4.27 10.58 13.32
CA ASP A 526 -3.88 9.38 12.58
C ASP A 526 -5.07 8.52 12.16
N MET A 527 -6.30 8.84 12.62
CA MET A 527 -7.47 8.03 12.32
C MET A 527 -8.23 8.52 11.09
N PHE A 528 -8.51 7.59 10.17
CA PHE A 528 -9.50 7.81 9.12
C PHE A 528 -10.91 7.84 9.69
N ARG A 529 -11.64 8.94 9.50
CA ARG A 529 -13.02 9.13 9.99
C ARG A 529 -14.03 9.04 8.85
N PHE A 530 -15.18 8.46 9.15
CA PHE A 530 -16.31 8.50 8.22
C PHE A 530 -16.91 9.91 8.17
N TYR A 531 -17.25 10.33 6.96
CA TYR A 531 -17.97 11.60 6.77
C TYR A 531 -19.37 11.53 7.39
N LEU A 532 -19.75 12.59 8.07
CA LEU A 532 -21.08 12.75 8.67
C LEU A 532 -22.08 13.20 7.58
N LYS A 533 -23.14 12.43 7.39
CA LYS A 533 -24.25 12.78 6.50
C LYS A 533 -25.37 13.39 7.31
N ALA A 534 -26.21 14.22 6.70
CA ALA A 534 -27.38 14.80 7.37
C ALA A 534 -28.33 13.72 7.96
N SER A 535 -28.36 12.51 7.37
CA SER A 535 -29.10 11.37 7.93
C SER A 535 -28.55 10.85 9.25
N ASP A 536 -27.27 11.10 9.56
CA ASP A 536 -26.57 10.55 10.71
C ASP A 536 -26.71 11.44 11.96
N GLU A 537 -27.07 12.73 11.78
CA GLU A 537 -27.16 13.72 12.85
C GLU A 537 -28.03 13.22 14.01
N ARG A 538 -29.22 12.69 13.72
CA ARG A 538 -30.13 12.17 14.77
C ARG A 538 -29.53 11.04 15.57
N LEU A 539 -28.82 10.11 14.89
CA LEU A 539 -28.17 8.98 15.55
C LEU A 539 -27.07 9.48 16.49
N VAL A 540 -26.26 10.40 16.02
CA VAL A 540 -25.14 10.95 16.80
C VAL A 540 -25.62 11.78 17.97
N ASP A 541 -26.63 12.61 17.79
CA ASP A 541 -27.27 13.38 18.86
C ASP A 541 -27.89 12.47 19.91
N GLN A 542 -28.54 11.40 19.50
CA GLN A 542 -29.10 10.41 20.43
C GLN A 542 -28.00 9.75 21.26
N VAL A 543 -26.94 9.26 20.61
CA VAL A 543 -25.81 8.60 21.30
C VAL A 543 -25.12 9.56 22.25
N PHE A 544 -24.92 10.81 21.84
CA PHE A 544 -24.35 11.83 22.72
C PHE A 544 -25.24 12.10 23.94
N SER A 545 -26.57 12.17 23.75
CA SER A 545 -27.51 12.36 24.86
C SER A 545 -27.58 11.16 25.82
N GLU A 546 -27.46 9.92 25.31
CA GLU A 546 -27.60 8.71 26.10
C GLU A 546 -26.28 8.22 26.73
N ARG A 547 -25.14 8.47 26.04
CA ARG A 547 -23.83 7.91 26.36
C ARG A 547 -22.72 8.97 26.40
N GLY A 548 -23.05 10.25 26.48
CA GLY A 548 -22.07 11.33 26.53
C GLY A 548 -21.07 11.17 27.68
N ASP A 549 -21.51 10.66 28.82
CA ASP A 549 -20.67 10.40 29.99
C ASP A 549 -19.59 9.31 29.76
N GLU A 550 -19.74 8.48 28.74
CA GLU A 550 -18.73 7.48 28.37
C GLU A 550 -17.59 8.10 27.55
N LEU A 551 -17.80 9.26 26.93
CA LEU A 551 -16.84 9.91 26.04
C LEU A 551 -15.74 10.60 26.84
N TRP A 552 -14.50 10.45 26.38
CA TRP A 552 -13.34 11.03 27.05
C TRP A 552 -12.94 12.42 26.53
N CYS A 553 -13.41 12.79 25.35
CA CYS A 553 -13.19 14.10 24.74
C CYS A 553 -14.45 14.95 24.87
N GLU A 554 -14.29 16.22 25.23
CA GLU A 554 -15.40 17.15 25.51
C GLU A 554 -15.58 18.23 24.42
N GLU A 555 -14.65 18.33 23.47
CA GLU A 555 -14.69 19.37 22.43
C GLU A 555 -15.69 19.02 21.32
N LEU A 556 -16.83 19.72 21.31
CA LEU A 556 -17.90 19.53 20.33
C LEU A 556 -17.54 20.23 19.00
N SER A 557 -17.00 19.46 18.08
CA SER A 557 -16.69 19.91 16.72
C SER A 557 -17.33 18.97 15.68
N GLU A 558 -17.33 19.33 14.42
CA GLU A 558 -17.76 18.43 13.34
C GLU A 558 -16.94 17.14 13.34
N GLU A 559 -15.64 17.24 13.65
CA GLU A 559 -14.74 16.09 13.79
C GLU A 559 -15.12 15.20 14.95
N PHE A 560 -15.57 15.75 16.08
CA PHE A 560 -16.07 15.00 17.22
C PHE A 560 -17.26 14.12 16.83
N PHE A 561 -18.23 14.67 16.12
CA PHE A 561 -19.41 13.91 15.69
C PHE A 561 -19.09 12.87 14.63
N ALA A 562 -18.16 13.16 13.72
CA ALA A 562 -17.64 12.19 12.76
C ALA A 562 -16.90 11.04 13.46
N ALA A 563 -16.17 11.34 14.55
CA ALA A 563 -15.52 10.34 15.40
C ALA A 563 -16.53 9.47 16.15
N VAL A 564 -17.63 10.04 16.66
CA VAL A 564 -18.74 9.28 17.28
C VAL A 564 -19.31 8.26 16.28
N LYS A 565 -19.62 8.68 15.04
CA LYS A 565 -20.10 7.77 14.00
C LYS A 565 -19.10 6.64 13.72
N THR A 566 -17.81 6.97 13.60
CA THR A 566 -16.76 5.99 13.32
C THR A 566 -16.59 5.02 14.48
N ALA A 567 -16.66 5.49 15.73
CA ALA A 567 -16.61 4.66 16.92
C ALA A 567 -17.81 3.71 17.03
N LEU A 568 -19.02 4.14 16.63
CA LEU A 568 -20.21 3.27 16.58
C LEU A 568 -20.04 2.13 15.56
N VAL A 569 -19.44 2.42 14.40
CA VAL A 569 -19.11 1.37 13.41
C VAL A 569 -18.11 0.38 13.99
N ALA A 570 -17.08 0.86 14.68
CA ALA A 570 -16.08 0.01 15.33
C ALA A 570 -16.68 -0.82 16.49
N GLU A 571 -17.57 -0.23 17.27
CA GLU A 571 -18.29 -0.93 18.33
C GLU A 571 -19.19 -2.02 17.75
N ALA A 572 -19.98 -1.72 16.71
CA ALA A 572 -20.81 -2.70 16.03
C ALA A 572 -19.98 -3.88 15.47
N TRP A 573 -18.78 -3.60 14.95
CA TRP A 573 -17.83 -4.64 14.56
C TRP A 573 -17.41 -5.54 15.73
N CYS A 574 -17.04 -4.95 16.87
CA CYS A 574 -16.68 -5.66 18.09
C CYS A 574 -17.86 -6.41 18.76
N GLU A 575 -19.10 -5.97 18.49
CA GLU A 575 -20.34 -6.60 18.95
C GLU A 575 -20.89 -7.68 18.01
N GLU A 576 -20.05 -8.12 17.06
CA GLU A 576 -20.36 -9.18 16.09
C GLU A 576 -21.53 -8.88 15.15
N VAL A 577 -21.88 -7.60 14.93
CA VAL A 577 -22.90 -7.21 13.95
C VAL A 577 -22.41 -7.62 12.54
N PRO A 578 -23.24 -8.29 11.72
CA PRO A 578 -22.88 -8.63 10.34
C PRO A 578 -22.50 -7.40 9.52
N GLU A 579 -21.48 -7.52 8.66
CA GLU A 579 -20.98 -6.40 7.84
C GLU A 579 -22.06 -5.75 6.98
N GLU A 580 -22.97 -6.55 6.42
CA GLU A 580 -24.10 -6.06 5.61
C GLU A 580 -24.99 -5.12 6.42
N ILE A 581 -25.26 -5.47 7.68
CA ILE A 581 -26.08 -4.66 8.60
C ILE A 581 -25.35 -3.39 9.00
N ILE A 582 -24.03 -3.46 9.25
CA ILE A 582 -23.22 -2.26 9.51
C ILE A 582 -23.25 -1.34 8.29
N CYS A 583 -23.07 -1.88 7.08
CA CYS A 583 -23.12 -1.09 5.85
C CYS A 583 -24.46 -0.39 5.66
N GLU A 584 -25.59 -1.08 5.94
CA GLU A 584 -26.92 -0.51 5.82
C GLU A 584 -27.20 0.57 6.87
N ASN A 585 -26.89 0.29 8.14
CA ASN A 585 -27.22 1.18 9.25
C ASN A 585 -26.42 2.51 9.20
N PHE A 586 -25.15 2.45 8.81
CA PHE A 586 -24.24 3.61 8.82
C PHE A 586 -24.00 4.20 7.42
N GLY A 587 -24.51 3.55 6.36
CA GLY A 587 -24.32 3.99 4.99
C GLY A 587 -22.85 4.01 4.55
N VAL A 588 -22.06 3.02 5.00
CA VAL A 588 -20.62 2.83 4.72
C VAL A 588 -20.39 1.60 3.84
N GLY A 589 -19.24 1.52 3.19
CA GLY A 589 -18.87 0.34 2.41
C GLY A 589 -18.13 -0.71 3.25
N ALA A 590 -18.25 -2.00 2.90
CA ALA A 590 -17.51 -3.07 3.57
C ALA A 590 -15.98 -2.84 3.55
N GLY A 591 -15.45 -2.35 2.42
CA GLY A 591 -14.02 -2.00 2.31
C GLY A 591 -13.59 -0.86 3.24
N ASP A 592 -14.50 0.07 3.53
CA ASP A 592 -14.23 1.18 4.43
C ASP A 592 -14.25 0.72 5.90
N ILE A 593 -15.11 -0.25 6.25
CA ILE A 593 -15.11 -0.89 7.58
C ILE A 593 -13.75 -1.55 7.84
N HIS A 594 -13.25 -2.32 6.89
CA HIS A 594 -11.95 -2.96 7.03
C HIS A 594 -10.79 -1.96 7.15
N ALA A 595 -10.83 -0.84 6.40
CA ALA A 595 -9.84 0.22 6.51
C ALA A 595 -9.83 0.86 7.91
N VAL A 596 -11.02 1.12 8.47
CA VAL A 596 -11.18 1.62 9.84
C VAL A 596 -10.66 0.61 10.87
N VAL A 597 -11.01 -0.66 10.73
CA VAL A 597 -10.57 -1.72 11.65
C VAL A 597 -9.03 -1.88 11.64
N GLU A 598 -8.41 -1.87 10.47
CA GLU A 598 -6.94 -1.94 10.33
C GLU A 598 -6.27 -0.73 10.99
N ASN A 599 -6.81 0.47 10.77
CA ASN A 599 -6.26 1.68 11.37
C ASN A 599 -6.45 1.68 12.90
N LEU A 600 -7.63 1.28 13.39
CA LEU A 600 -7.88 1.11 14.83
C LEU A 600 -6.98 0.06 15.47
N ARG A 601 -6.69 -1.04 14.78
CA ARG A 601 -5.79 -2.08 15.29
C ARG A 601 -4.39 -1.52 15.55
N TRP A 602 -3.85 -0.76 14.59
CA TRP A 602 -2.55 -0.10 14.78
C TRP A 602 -2.56 0.92 15.92
N LEU A 603 -3.59 1.79 15.96
CA LEU A 603 -3.72 2.79 17.02
C LEU A 603 -3.95 2.14 18.40
N MET A 604 -4.70 1.04 18.47
CA MET A 604 -4.94 0.32 19.72
C MET A 604 -3.69 -0.37 20.23
N HIS A 605 -2.88 -0.97 19.32
CA HIS A 605 -1.56 -1.49 19.69
C HIS A 605 -0.67 -0.38 20.27
N ALA A 606 -0.65 0.78 19.63
CA ALA A 606 0.11 1.93 20.10
C ALA A 606 -0.41 2.45 21.47
N ALA A 607 -1.73 2.52 21.62
CA ALA A 607 -2.36 2.88 22.90
C ALA A 607 -2.01 1.89 24.02
N GLY A 608 -1.93 0.58 23.71
CA GLY A 608 -1.49 -0.44 24.65
C GLY A 608 -0.06 -0.22 25.14
N ARG A 609 0.85 0.17 24.23
CA ARG A 609 2.23 0.48 24.60
C ARG A 609 2.33 1.75 25.46
N ILE A 610 1.51 2.76 25.17
CA ILE A 610 1.43 3.98 25.98
C ILE A 610 0.78 3.69 27.34
N ALA A 611 -0.32 2.92 27.37
CA ALA A 611 -0.98 2.54 28.61
C ALA A 611 -0.05 1.77 29.55
N HIS A 612 0.74 0.84 29.02
CA HIS A 612 1.71 0.07 29.80
C HIS A 612 2.71 0.96 30.56
N GLU A 613 3.18 2.03 29.92
CA GLU A 613 4.17 2.92 30.53
C GLU A 613 3.54 3.98 31.46
N PHE A 614 2.37 4.52 31.09
CA PHE A 614 1.81 5.71 31.73
C PHE A 614 0.48 5.47 32.47
N ALA A 615 -0.26 4.40 32.14
CA ALA A 615 -1.53 4.06 32.76
C ALA A 615 -1.71 2.54 32.91
N PRO A 616 -0.81 1.82 33.60
CA PRO A 616 -0.77 0.36 33.67
C PRO A 616 -2.06 -0.26 34.26
N ARG A 617 -2.89 0.54 34.93
CA ARG A 617 -4.22 0.10 35.42
C ARG A 617 -5.14 -0.36 34.30
N PHE A 618 -4.92 0.10 33.05
CA PHE A 618 -5.74 -0.23 31.87
C PHE A 618 -5.10 -1.29 30.95
N ASP A 619 -3.95 -1.86 31.31
CA ASP A 619 -3.25 -2.84 30.46
C ASP A 619 -4.14 -4.00 30.01
N ALA A 620 -4.96 -4.53 30.91
CA ALA A 620 -5.85 -5.66 30.59
C ALA A 620 -7.00 -5.22 29.67
N ASP A 621 -7.65 -4.10 29.99
CA ASP A 621 -8.79 -3.59 29.22
C ASP A 621 -8.39 -3.22 27.78
N VAL A 622 -7.23 -2.56 27.64
CA VAL A 622 -6.67 -2.14 26.33
C VAL A 622 -6.31 -3.36 25.50
N ARG A 623 -5.67 -4.37 26.09
CA ARG A 623 -5.33 -5.63 25.41
C ARG A 623 -6.56 -6.40 24.96
N ASP A 624 -7.57 -6.48 25.82
CA ASP A 624 -8.82 -7.15 25.50
C ASP A 624 -9.55 -6.45 24.35
N LEU A 625 -9.57 -5.13 24.36
CA LEU A 625 -10.15 -4.35 23.27
C LEU A 625 -9.34 -4.48 21.96
N GLU A 626 -8.01 -4.53 22.02
CA GLU A 626 -7.15 -4.79 20.86
C GLU A 626 -7.53 -6.11 20.17
N ILE A 627 -7.66 -7.19 20.95
CA ILE A 627 -8.06 -8.51 20.43
C ILE A 627 -9.49 -8.48 19.85
N ARG A 628 -10.40 -7.76 20.50
CA ARG A 628 -11.78 -7.60 20.02
C ARG A 628 -11.85 -6.89 18.69
N ILE A 629 -11.11 -5.80 18.53
CA ILE A 629 -11.01 -5.05 17.27
C ILE A 629 -10.42 -5.94 16.16
N GLU A 630 -9.30 -6.60 16.45
CA GLU A 630 -8.62 -7.47 15.48
C GLU A 630 -9.53 -8.57 14.94
N ASN A 631 -10.31 -9.21 15.81
CA ASN A 631 -11.10 -10.39 15.46
C ASN A 631 -12.60 -10.09 15.23
N GLY A 632 -13.09 -8.91 15.53
CA GLY A 632 -14.49 -8.54 15.44
C GLY A 632 -15.37 -9.38 16.38
N VAL A 633 -15.01 -9.50 17.67
CA VAL A 633 -15.65 -10.39 18.63
C VAL A 633 -16.04 -9.69 19.93
N LYS A 634 -17.07 -10.22 20.58
CA LYS A 634 -17.45 -9.84 21.94
C LYS A 634 -16.43 -10.31 22.98
N ALA A 635 -16.38 -9.63 24.12
CA ALA A 635 -15.47 -9.96 25.21
C ALA A 635 -15.60 -11.42 25.70
N GLU A 636 -16.79 -11.98 25.68
CA GLU A 636 -17.07 -13.37 26.08
C GLU A 636 -16.33 -14.42 25.24
N LEU A 637 -15.90 -14.08 24.01
CA LEU A 637 -15.19 -14.99 23.12
C LEU A 637 -13.66 -14.94 23.27
N LEU A 638 -13.13 -13.98 24.01
CA LEU A 638 -11.68 -13.80 24.18
C LEU A 638 -10.94 -15.07 24.63
N PRO A 639 -11.46 -15.89 25.54
CA PRO A 639 -10.80 -17.13 25.94
C PRO A 639 -10.59 -18.08 24.76
N LEU A 640 -11.58 -18.21 23.87
CA LEU A 640 -11.55 -19.10 22.71
C LEU A 640 -10.67 -18.55 21.59
N ILE A 641 -10.74 -17.24 21.31
CA ILE A 641 -9.92 -16.56 20.31
C ILE A 641 -8.42 -16.67 20.62
N SER A 642 -8.06 -16.83 21.88
CA SER A 642 -6.67 -17.04 22.30
C SER A 642 -6.01 -18.31 21.73
N LEU A 643 -6.79 -19.21 21.11
CA LEU A 643 -6.33 -20.45 20.49
C LEU A 643 -6.18 -20.22 18.95
N ARG A 644 -4.98 -20.46 18.44
CA ARG A 644 -4.69 -20.24 17.01
C ARG A 644 -5.58 -21.11 16.13
N GLY A 645 -6.21 -20.48 15.14
CA GLY A 645 -7.12 -21.13 14.20
C GLY A 645 -8.60 -21.05 14.60
N ILE A 646 -8.91 -20.48 15.77
CA ILE A 646 -10.28 -20.13 16.14
C ILE A 646 -10.50 -18.65 15.82
N GLY A 647 -11.23 -18.35 14.75
CA GLY A 647 -11.69 -17.00 14.41
C GLY A 647 -13.14 -16.78 14.87
N ARG A 648 -13.68 -15.56 14.63
CA ARG A 648 -15.01 -15.08 15.01
C ARG A 648 -16.12 -16.14 14.88
N ILE A 649 -16.30 -16.73 13.71
CA ILE A 649 -17.38 -17.68 13.42
C ILE A 649 -17.24 -18.98 14.22
N ARG A 650 -16.02 -19.51 14.31
CA ARG A 650 -15.75 -20.77 15.05
C ARG A 650 -15.89 -20.56 16.54
N ALA A 651 -15.38 -19.44 17.06
CA ALA A 651 -15.53 -19.09 18.48
C ALA A 651 -17.02 -18.99 18.86
N ARG A 652 -17.82 -18.29 18.06
CA ARG A 652 -19.26 -18.15 18.30
C ARG A 652 -19.98 -19.50 18.28
N ARG A 653 -19.67 -20.38 17.31
CA ARG A 653 -20.27 -21.73 17.22
C ARG A 653 -19.91 -22.61 18.40
N LEU A 654 -18.69 -22.51 18.94
CA LEU A 654 -18.28 -23.24 20.16
C LEU A 654 -19.01 -22.68 21.37
N PHE A 655 -19.05 -21.36 21.51
CA PHE A 655 -19.72 -20.66 22.61
C PHE A 655 -21.23 -21.02 22.68
N ASP A 656 -21.92 -20.99 21.55
CA ASP A 656 -23.35 -21.33 21.43
C ASP A 656 -23.63 -22.81 21.76
N ARG A 657 -22.59 -23.68 21.79
CA ARG A 657 -22.63 -25.07 22.24
C ARG A 657 -22.24 -25.23 23.72
N GLY A 658 -22.04 -24.11 24.45
CA GLY A 658 -21.65 -24.10 25.84
C GLY A 658 -20.16 -24.37 26.07
N ILE A 659 -19.32 -24.27 25.04
CA ILE A 659 -17.86 -24.37 25.14
C ILE A 659 -17.33 -22.93 25.14
N THR A 660 -17.05 -22.37 26.31
CA THR A 660 -16.72 -20.95 26.49
C THR A 660 -15.23 -20.71 26.79
N THR A 661 -14.54 -21.76 27.26
CA THR A 661 -13.12 -21.68 27.67
C THR A 661 -12.28 -22.80 27.08
N PRO A 662 -10.93 -22.65 27.02
CA PRO A 662 -10.03 -23.73 26.66
C PRO A 662 -10.16 -24.98 27.56
N GLU A 663 -10.49 -24.81 28.85
CA GLU A 663 -10.70 -25.87 29.79
C GLU A 663 -11.95 -26.70 29.45
N GLU A 664 -13.06 -26.03 29.11
CA GLU A 664 -14.30 -26.68 28.67
C GLU A 664 -14.14 -27.39 27.35
N LEU A 665 -13.30 -26.81 26.41
CA LEU A 665 -13.00 -27.46 25.16
C LEU A 665 -12.31 -28.82 25.32
N LEU A 666 -11.48 -28.99 26.35
CA LEU A 666 -10.81 -30.28 26.66
C LEU A 666 -11.75 -31.34 27.22
N VAL A 667 -12.87 -30.96 27.82
CA VAL A 667 -13.87 -31.90 28.39
C VAL A 667 -15.09 -32.08 27.51
N ALA A 668 -15.21 -31.29 26.42
CA ALA A 668 -16.31 -31.40 25.47
C ALA A 668 -16.24 -32.68 24.64
N ASP A 669 -17.40 -33.14 24.13
CA ASP A 669 -17.41 -34.27 23.21
C ASP A 669 -16.59 -33.94 21.96
N THR A 670 -15.56 -34.75 21.72
CA THR A 670 -14.63 -34.57 20.56
C THR A 670 -15.37 -34.52 19.23
N ARG A 671 -16.51 -35.21 19.11
CA ARG A 671 -17.36 -35.21 17.90
C ARG A 671 -17.97 -33.81 17.64
N ASP A 672 -18.41 -33.13 18.68
CA ASP A 672 -18.94 -31.76 18.57
C ASP A 672 -17.86 -30.77 18.18
N VAL A 673 -16.68 -30.89 18.77
CA VAL A 673 -15.52 -30.04 18.43
C VAL A 673 -15.09 -30.26 16.97
N VAL A 674 -15.02 -31.54 16.56
CA VAL A 674 -14.65 -31.88 15.16
C VAL A 674 -15.71 -31.41 14.16
N ALA A 675 -16.99 -31.49 14.52
CA ALA A 675 -18.08 -31.00 13.64
C ALA A 675 -17.97 -29.48 13.37
N ILE A 676 -17.43 -28.70 14.30
CA ILE A 676 -17.25 -27.24 14.16
C ILE A 676 -15.93 -26.89 13.49
N LEU A 677 -14.83 -27.55 13.88
CA LEU A 677 -13.47 -27.19 13.51
C LEU A 677 -12.90 -28.02 12.34
N GLY A 678 -13.45 -29.22 12.10
CA GLY A 678 -12.82 -30.23 11.24
C GLY A 678 -11.67 -30.98 11.93
N ASN A 679 -11.34 -32.20 11.47
CA ASN A 679 -10.39 -33.09 12.14
C ASN A 679 -9.02 -32.49 12.42
N VAL A 680 -8.41 -31.86 11.38
CA VAL A 680 -7.02 -31.35 11.47
C VAL A 680 -6.93 -30.17 12.46
N LEU A 681 -7.88 -29.24 12.37
CA LEU A 681 -7.86 -28.05 13.23
C LEU A 681 -8.26 -28.41 14.66
N ALA A 682 -9.26 -29.30 14.86
CA ALA A 682 -9.67 -29.75 16.19
C ALA A 682 -8.47 -30.33 16.97
N LYS A 683 -7.66 -31.19 16.34
CA LYS A 683 -6.45 -31.74 16.95
C LYS A 683 -5.49 -30.66 17.40
N ASN A 684 -5.15 -29.73 16.50
CA ASN A 684 -4.22 -28.63 16.80
C ASN A 684 -4.73 -27.72 17.93
N VAL A 685 -6.03 -27.44 17.94
CA VAL A 685 -6.65 -26.56 18.94
C VAL A 685 -6.72 -27.26 20.32
N LEU A 686 -7.06 -28.54 20.36
CA LEU A 686 -7.05 -29.33 21.61
C LEU A 686 -5.64 -29.44 22.20
N GLU A 687 -4.60 -29.65 21.37
CA GLU A 687 -3.20 -29.64 21.81
C GLU A 687 -2.79 -28.27 22.39
N GLN A 688 -3.22 -27.16 21.77
CA GLN A 688 -2.99 -25.81 22.28
C GLN A 688 -3.72 -25.57 23.62
N ALA A 689 -4.98 -25.99 23.70
CA ALA A 689 -5.78 -25.88 24.91
C ALA A 689 -5.14 -26.68 26.06
N ALA A 690 -4.70 -27.92 25.83
CA ALA A 690 -3.99 -28.75 26.81
C ALA A 690 -2.70 -28.09 27.30
N LYS A 691 -1.90 -27.57 26.37
CA LYS A 691 -0.65 -26.84 26.69
C LYS A 691 -0.93 -25.59 27.54
N LYS A 692 -1.98 -24.83 27.20
CA LYS A 692 -2.31 -23.57 27.88
C LYS A 692 -2.86 -23.79 29.28
N THR A 693 -3.64 -24.86 29.47
CA THR A 693 -4.26 -25.21 30.78
C THR A 693 -3.37 -26.09 31.65
N GLY A 694 -2.23 -26.58 31.17
CA GLY A 694 -1.34 -27.50 31.85
C GLY A 694 -1.93 -28.90 32.07
N LYS A 695 -3.01 -29.25 31.38
CA LYS A 695 -3.66 -30.56 31.45
C LYS A 695 -3.13 -31.49 30.38
N THR A 696 -2.79 -32.73 30.75
CA THR A 696 -2.48 -33.80 29.78
C THR A 696 -3.79 -34.41 29.28
N MET A 697 -3.95 -34.46 27.97
CA MET A 697 -5.08 -35.12 27.31
C MET A 697 -4.57 -36.39 26.58
N GLU A 698 -5.14 -37.54 26.86
CA GLU A 698 -5.07 -38.68 25.93
C GLU A 698 -6.02 -38.35 24.76
N ILE A 699 -5.47 -37.96 23.64
CA ILE A 699 -6.26 -37.75 22.41
C ILE A 699 -6.69 -39.12 21.93
N ALA A 700 -7.92 -39.52 22.23
CA ALA A 700 -8.54 -40.70 21.64
C ALA A 700 -8.47 -40.53 20.09
N GLU A 701 -8.17 -41.62 19.37
CA GLU A 701 -8.08 -41.63 17.92
C GLU A 701 -9.30 -40.91 17.30
N LEU A 702 -9.05 -39.82 16.61
CA LEU A 702 -10.10 -39.11 15.91
C LEU A 702 -10.72 -40.01 14.84
N PRO A 703 -12.05 -40.04 14.68
CA PRO A 703 -12.70 -40.90 13.70
C PRO A 703 -12.12 -40.67 12.28
N GLU A 704 -11.69 -41.74 11.61
CA GLU A 704 -11.30 -41.68 10.20
C GLU A 704 -12.47 -41.18 9.35
N GLU A 705 -12.21 -40.24 8.43
CA GLU A 705 -13.20 -39.75 7.48
C GLU A 705 -13.76 -40.90 6.63
N LYS A 706 -15.01 -41.24 6.84
CA LYS A 706 -15.80 -41.86 5.78
C LYS A 706 -16.18 -40.74 4.79
N ASN A 707 -15.64 -40.82 3.58
CA ASN A 707 -16.03 -39.99 2.44
C ASN A 707 -17.53 -40.13 2.16
N GLU A 708 -18.36 -39.39 2.88
CA GLU A 708 -19.74 -39.11 2.47
C GLU A 708 -19.76 -37.70 1.94
N THR A 709 -19.95 -37.59 0.63
CA THR A 709 -20.22 -36.35 -0.08
C THR A 709 -21.52 -35.73 0.45
N VAL A 710 -21.41 -34.81 1.38
CA VAL A 710 -22.51 -33.93 1.79
C VAL A 710 -22.49 -32.69 0.86
N PRO A 711 -23.62 -32.29 0.26
CA PRO A 711 -23.65 -31.12 -0.58
C PRO A 711 -23.29 -29.87 0.22
N ALA A 712 -22.33 -29.12 -0.28
CA ALA A 712 -21.83 -27.89 0.30
C ALA A 712 -22.96 -26.85 0.38
N THR A 713 -23.52 -26.65 1.55
CA THR A 713 -24.17 -25.39 1.90
C THR A 713 -23.07 -24.42 2.30
N ALA A 714 -23.04 -23.31 1.58
CA ALA A 714 -22.04 -22.26 1.70
C ALA A 714 -21.85 -21.79 3.15
N SER A 715 -20.66 -22.04 3.71
CA SER A 715 -20.15 -21.32 4.86
C SER A 715 -18.84 -20.67 4.43
N GLU A 716 -18.88 -19.35 4.27
CA GLU A 716 -17.71 -18.53 3.99
C GLU A 716 -16.76 -18.59 5.19
N GLU A 717 -15.67 -19.32 5.04
CA GLU A 717 -14.52 -19.18 5.93
C GLU A 717 -13.71 -17.98 5.46
N ALA A 718 -13.86 -16.84 6.13
CA ALA A 718 -12.91 -15.75 6.03
C ALA A 718 -11.56 -16.28 6.55
N LYS A 719 -10.60 -16.51 5.65
CA LYS A 719 -9.19 -16.64 6.06
C LYS A 719 -8.76 -15.32 6.67
N PRO A 720 -8.04 -15.32 7.80
CA PRO A 720 -7.47 -14.09 8.31
C PRO A 720 -6.65 -13.45 7.20
N GLN A 721 -7.02 -12.25 6.78
CA GLN A 721 -6.18 -11.45 5.90
C GLN A 721 -4.87 -11.26 6.64
N LYS A 722 -3.76 -11.67 6.02
CA LYS A 722 -2.44 -11.37 6.55
C LYS A 722 -2.29 -9.85 6.55
N THR A 723 -2.18 -9.29 7.74
CA THR A 723 -2.07 -7.86 7.97
C THR A 723 -0.69 -7.35 7.60
N LEU A 724 -0.49 -6.02 7.67
CA LEU A 724 0.81 -5.37 7.49
C LEU A 724 1.93 -6.02 8.35
N PHE A 725 1.57 -6.81 9.37
CA PHE A 725 2.45 -7.42 10.37
C PHE A 725 2.62 -8.95 10.21
N ASP A 726 1.81 -9.63 9.40
CA ASP A 726 1.81 -11.10 9.28
C ASP A 726 2.78 -11.65 8.20
N PHE A 727 3.69 -10.86 7.66
CA PHE A 727 4.70 -11.30 6.70
C PHE A 727 6.09 -11.45 7.35
N GLY A 728 6.14 -12.23 8.42
CA GLY A 728 7.38 -12.66 9.06
C GLY A 728 7.37 -14.16 9.30
N GLU A 729 7.59 -14.95 8.24
CA GLU A 729 8.27 -16.25 8.21
C GLU A 729 8.64 -16.57 6.76
#